data_5c5c44d23d2e5735d6fa8c2e792d7310
#
_entry.id   5c5c44d23d2e5735d6fa8c2e792d7310
#
_cell.length_a   1.000
_cell.length_b   1.000
_cell.length_c   1.000
_cell.angle_alpha   90.00
_cell.angle_beta   90.00
_cell.angle_gamma   90.00
#
_symmetry.space_group_name_H-M   'P 1'
#
loop_
_entity.id
_entity.type
_entity.pdbx_description
1 polymer ?
#
loop_
_entity_poly.entity_id
_entity_poly.type
_entity_poly.pdbx_seq_one_letter_code
_entity_poly.pdbx_strand_id
1 'polypeptide(L)'
;VHQLMGISDERFGVSRRTFLGFGGVLACSVLLGGCGGEETSGNALSDGTLPPVGTDDPVWGASGAATAIVTALQHVAQSAFPPVDFPVTAYGAQSCTVVTQASPYTDAAKSPVSTGAERTVAAPAFDSRAAFLAAIAACHTAGGGRVVVPAGAWYCAGPIVLQDNVNFHLSSNCTIYFSPNPADYAKDGPVVCGANGNLYYSRWQSNDCLNFGSPVYARNATNVALTGEGDTSVLNGQAMTPFAGAGNTSVCWWTYKGTNGAYGCVNASTPSQAYTNPDNIDLKLAVPGMSDALYAKLTNPATPWPQDQNYLPALSEAGVAVEARIFGLGHYLRPCMVEFIGCTNVLMENYRTENTPFWQHHPTNCKNVVIRGVTVDSIGPNNDGFDPDACDMVLCENVTFNTGDDCIAIKSGKDLDTEYGPAQNHVIQNCTMNSGHGGITLGSEMGGGVQNIYARNLTMLNAFWATNPLNIAIRVKTNMNRGGYVKNFYVDGVTLPHGVSLSGGGYGSSMLAGSPINATVPLGVATASAANPSASQGGLITFDCDYQPSKDAIRTRPALVQNVNISNVKVTNVTVGSVTGSCFQAIVAQGPVAFDYNGPLPVPAIPPISGVTISECDFGTPTAVGPASATIPGPIYAYNVHDIVLKNVTIAGKLYNTTVSDVR
;
A
#
# COMPACT_ATOMS: atom_id res chain seq x y z
N VAL A 1 -15.94 -42.00 -15.39
CA VAL A 1 -15.87 -42.16 -16.86
C VAL A 1 -16.91 -41.21 -17.45
N HIS A 2 -16.45 -40.13 -18.08
CA HIS A 2 -17.18 -39.23 -18.98
C HIS A 2 -18.47 -38.58 -18.52
N GLN A 3 -18.35 -37.36 -18.04
CA GLN A 3 -19.09 -36.21 -18.57
C GLN A 3 -18.65 -34.95 -17.81
N LEU A 4 -17.63 -34.31 -18.28
CA LEU A 4 -17.38 -32.91 -18.03
C LEU A 4 -17.64 -32.20 -19.35
N MET A 5 -18.80 -31.64 -19.41
CA MET A 5 -19.23 -30.81 -20.52
C MET A 5 -19.00 -29.34 -20.22
N GLY A 6 -18.35 -28.72 -21.16
CA GLY A 6 -18.77 -27.45 -21.76
C GLY A 6 -18.91 -26.27 -20.81
N ILE A 7 -17.79 -25.77 -20.34
CA ILE A 7 -17.67 -24.35 -20.06
C ILE A 7 -17.09 -23.73 -21.32
N SER A 8 -17.91 -22.96 -21.99
CA SER A 8 -17.52 -22.17 -23.13
C SER A 8 -16.36 -21.25 -22.79
N ASP A 9 -15.33 -21.38 -23.59
CA ASP A 9 -14.13 -20.57 -23.67
C ASP A 9 -14.49 -19.09 -23.92
N GLU A 10 -14.75 -18.34 -22.89
CA GLU A 10 -14.51 -16.89 -22.90
C GLU A 10 -13.17 -16.65 -22.24
N ARG A 11 -12.14 -17.03 -22.95
CA ARG A 11 -10.76 -16.66 -22.71
C ARG A 11 -10.66 -15.15 -22.71
N PHE A 12 -9.91 -14.64 -21.76
CA PHE A 12 -9.25 -13.36 -21.82
C PHE A 12 -8.77 -13.07 -23.25
N GLY A 13 -9.58 -12.35 -24.01
CA GLY A 13 -9.28 -11.96 -25.37
C GLY A 13 -8.29 -10.80 -25.39
N VAL A 14 -7.03 -11.07 -25.20
CA VAL A 14 -5.96 -10.22 -25.73
C VAL A 14 -5.22 -11.00 -26.79
N SER A 15 -5.73 -10.91 -27.98
CA SER A 15 -5.06 -11.36 -29.20
C SER A 15 -3.71 -10.66 -29.34
N ARG A 16 -2.64 -11.45 -29.43
CA ARG A 16 -1.30 -11.03 -29.83
C ARG A 16 -1.24 -10.66 -31.33
N ARG A 17 -2.07 -9.74 -31.79
CA ARG A 17 -1.92 -9.14 -33.13
C ARG A 17 -2.77 -7.89 -33.21
N THR A 18 -2.21 -6.75 -32.90
CA THR A 18 -2.39 -5.46 -33.56
C THR A 18 -1.74 -4.36 -32.71
N PHE A 19 -0.42 -4.36 -32.66
CA PHE A 19 0.35 -3.19 -32.23
C PHE A 19 1.25 -2.79 -33.40
N LEU A 20 0.61 -2.30 -34.44
CA LEU A 20 1.29 -1.50 -35.48
C LEU A 20 0.37 -0.33 -35.85
N GLY A 21 0.80 0.84 -35.44
CA GLY A 21 0.32 2.08 -36.00
C GLY A 21 -0.43 2.97 -35.03
N PHE A 22 0.30 3.74 -34.25
CA PHE A 22 0.14 5.19 -34.10
C PHE A 22 1.34 5.71 -33.32
N GLY A 23 2.43 5.89 -34.04
CA GLY A 23 3.57 6.66 -33.61
C GLY A 23 3.22 8.14 -33.69
N GLY A 24 2.89 8.72 -32.57
CA GLY A 24 2.90 10.16 -32.36
C GLY A 24 4.20 10.51 -31.63
N VAL A 25 5.26 10.76 -32.38
CA VAL A 25 6.50 11.35 -31.87
C VAL A 25 6.19 12.81 -31.55
N LEU A 26 6.04 13.14 -30.28
CA LEU A 26 6.23 14.51 -29.83
C LEU A 26 7.72 14.68 -29.53
N ALA A 27 8.43 15.17 -30.53
CA ALA A 27 9.79 15.67 -30.36
C ALA A 27 9.72 16.97 -29.56
N CYS A 28 10.13 16.94 -28.30
CA CYS A 28 10.45 18.14 -27.56
C CYS A 28 11.88 18.55 -27.92
N SER A 29 11.99 19.50 -28.86
CA SER A 29 13.24 20.17 -29.15
C SER A 29 13.62 21.08 -27.98
N VAL A 30 14.75 20.76 -27.35
CA VAL A 30 15.39 21.63 -26.39
C VAL A 30 16.02 22.78 -27.13
N LEU A 31 15.46 23.95 -27.06
CA LEU A 31 16.09 25.21 -27.41
C LEU A 31 16.90 25.71 -26.23
N LEU A 32 18.23 25.60 -26.34
CA LEU A 32 19.17 26.33 -25.52
C LEU A 32 19.10 27.82 -25.91
N GLY A 33 18.42 28.61 -25.10
CA GLY A 33 18.45 30.07 -25.18
C GLY A 33 18.85 30.59 -23.81
N GLY A 34 20.11 30.96 -23.68
CA GLY A 34 20.59 31.71 -22.53
C GLY A 34 20.08 33.14 -22.57
N CYS A 35 19.52 33.60 -21.46
CA CYS A 35 19.47 35.02 -21.09
C CYS A 35 19.40 35.10 -19.57
N GLY A 36 20.30 35.88 -19.00
CA GLY A 36 20.36 36.18 -17.59
C GLY A 36 19.07 36.85 -17.10
N GLY A 37 18.49 36.29 -16.06
CA GLY A 37 17.41 36.88 -15.29
C GLY A 37 17.80 36.79 -13.83
N GLU A 38 17.61 37.86 -13.11
CA GLU A 38 17.93 38.08 -11.72
C GLU A 38 17.49 36.91 -10.83
N GLU A 39 18.42 36.46 -9.99
CA GLU A 39 18.11 35.54 -8.88
C GLU A 39 17.16 36.23 -7.92
N THR A 40 15.87 35.96 -8.06
CA THR A 40 14.96 36.18 -6.96
C THR A 40 15.21 35.03 -5.97
N SER A 41 15.89 35.34 -4.87
CA SER A 41 16.02 34.47 -3.72
C SER A 41 14.58 34.10 -3.24
N GLY A 42 14.09 32.94 -3.65
CA GLY A 42 12.83 32.40 -3.15
C GLY A 42 12.96 32.20 -1.65
N ASN A 43 12.19 32.95 -0.88
CA ASN A 43 12.09 32.74 0.55
C ASN A 43 11.50 31.34 0.81
N ALA A 44 12.30 30.48 1.44
CA ALA A 44 11.80 29.23 2.01
C ALA A 44 10.56 29.50 2.86
N LEU A 45 9.55 28.64 2.72
CA LEU A 45 8.25 28.71 3.39
C LEU A 45 8.34 29.21 4.85
N SER A 46 7.95 30.44 5.11
CA SER A 46 7.97 31.00 6.48
C SER A 46 6.76 30.58 7.28
N ASP A 47 5.64 30.24 6.64
CA ASP A 47 4.34 29.94 7.25
C ASP A 47 3.74 28.59 6.84
N GLY A 48 4.41 27.81 5.99
CA GLY A 48 3.92 26.51 5.49
C GLY A 48 3.02 26.61 4.27
N THR A 49 2.78 27.80 3.73
CA THR A 49 2.07 27.95 2.45
C THR A 49 3.01 27.69 1.28
N LEU A 50 2.54 26.88 0.32
CA LEU A 50 3.29 26.65 -0.90
C LEU A 50 3.37 27.92 -1.74
N PRO A 51 4.49 28.16 -2.45
CA PRO A 51 4.56 29.25 -3.39
C PRO A 51 3.47 29.12 -4.46
N PRO A 52 2.95 30.24 -4.97
CA PRO A 52 1.97 30.20 -6.06
C PRO A 52 2.53 29.42 -7.26
N VAL A 53 1.71 28.53 -7.82
CA VAL A 53 2.06 27.82 -9.05
C VAL A 53 2.05 28.81 -10.21
N GLY A 54 3.13 28.85 -10.99
CA GLY A 54 3.12 29.58 -12.25
C GLY A 54 2.09 28.98 -13.21
N THR A 55 1.44 29.83 -14.00
CA THR A 55 0.45 29.38 -15.01
C THR A 55 1.04 28.37 -16.00
N ASP A 56 2.32 28.50 -16.28
CA ASP A 56 3.08 27.70 -17.25
C ASP A 56 3.85 26.51 -16.61
N ASP A 57 3.62 26.22 -15.31
CA ASP A 57 4.25 25.09 -14.66
C ASP A 57 3.83 23.77 -15.35
N PRO A 58 4.80 22.94 -15.78
CA PRO A 58 4.50 21.76 -16.58
C PRO A 58 3.77 20.64 -15.81
N VAL A 59 3.74 20.71 -14.47
CA VAL A 59 3.08 19.73 -13.62
C VAL A 59 1.78 20.28 -13.05
N TRP A 60 1.81 21.44 -12.42
CA TRP A 60 0.70 22.01 -11.67
C TRP A 60 0.06 23.25 -12.30
N GLY A 61 0.63 23.79 -13.37
CA GLY A 61 0.05 24.92 -14.12
C GLY A 61 -1.27 24.57 -14.81
N ALA A 62 -1.88 25.56 -15.44
CA ALA A 62 -3.19 25.40 -16.10
C ALA A 62 -3.24 24.25 -17.13
N SER A 63 -2.11 24.01 -17.83
CA SER A 63 -1.94 22.90 -18.78
C SER A 63 -0.99 21.81 -18.26
N GLY A 64 -0.72 21.80 -16.98
CA GLY A 64 0.22 20.86 -16.37
C GLY A 64 -0.33 19.43 -16.30
N ALA A 65 0.58 18.47 -16.22
CA ALA A 65 0.24 17.04 -16.26
C ALA A 65 -0.70 16.61 -15.11
N ALA A 66 -0.44 17.07 -13.89
CA ALA A 66 -1.31 16.78 -12.73
C ALA A 66 -2.69 17.43 -12.88
N THR A 67 -2.74 18.69 -13.33
CA THR A 67 -4.00 19.41 -13.57
C THR A 67 -4.86 18.70 -14.61
N ALA A 68 -4.23 18.18 -15.68
CA ALA A 68 -4.94 17.41 -16.71
C ALA A 68 -5.58 16.12 -16.14
N ILE A 69 -4.87 15.41 -15.26
CA ILE A 69 -5.40 14.20 -14.59
C ILE A 69 -6.61 14.57 -13.71
N VAL A 70 -6.47 15.58 -12.85
CA VAL A 70 -7.56 16.03 -11.98
C VAL A 70 -8.79 16.43 -12.81
N THR A 71 -8.58 17.18 -13.89
CA THR A 71 -9.66 17.60 -14.80
C THR A 71 -10.34 16.39 -15.46
N ALA A 72 -9.56 15.42 -15.92
CA ALA A 72 -10.08 14.22 -16.57
C ALA A 72 -10.92 13.35 -15.61
N LEU A 73 -10.64 13.40 -14.30
CA LEU A 73 -11.34 12.61 -13.30
C LEU A 73 -12.60 13.30 -12.71
N GLN A 74 -12.94 14.51 -13.12
CA GLN A 74 -14.11 15.23 -12.60
C GLN A 74 -15.44 14.49 -12.82
N HIS A 75 -15.52 13.63 -13.83
CA HIS A 75 -16.72 12.83 -14.11
C HIS A 75 -16.93 11.68 -13.10
N VAL A 76 -15.89 11.28 -12.35
CA VAL A 76 -15.97 10.26 -11.30
C VAL A 76 -16.50 10.93 -10.03
N ALA A 77 -17.81 11.01 -9.92
CA ALA A 77 -18.50 11.75 -8.88
C ALA A 77 -19.86 11.12 -8.57
N GLN A 78 -20.44 11.42 -7.41
CA GLN A 78 -21.78 10.94 -7.03
C GLN A 78 -22.86 11.33 -8.04
N SER A 79 -22.71 12.47 -8.70
CA SER A 79 -23.63 12.93 -9.75
C SER A 79 -23.63 12.06 -11.01
N ALA A 80 -22.69 11.15 -11.16
CA ALA A 80 -22.67 10.17 -12.25
C ALA A 80 -23.70 9.04 -12.07
N PHE A 81 -24.27 8.91 -10.87
CA PHE A 81 -25.28 7.89 -10.56
C PHE A 81 -26.67 8.46 -10.68
N PRO A 82 -27.67 7.67 -11.17
CA PRO A 82 -29.06 8.09 -11.16
C PRO A 82 -29.51 8.51 -9.74
N PRO A 83 -30.32 9.59 -9.60
CA PRO A 83 -30.79 10.07 -8.28
C PRO A 83 -31.96 9.22 -7.75
N VAL A 84 -31.76 7.93 -7.65
CA VAL A 84 -32.74 6.94 -7.15
C VAL A 84 -32.14 6.19 -5.97
N ASP A 85 -32.85 6.17 -4.85
CA ASP A 85 -32.41 5.51 -3.62
C ASP A 85 -33.05 4.13 -3.44
N PHE A 86 -32.23 3.20 -3.01
CA PHE A 86 -32.59 1.83 -2.63
C PHE A 86 -32.23 1.62 -1.16
N PRO A 87 -33.10 2.02 -0.20
CA PRO A 87 -32.81 1.89 1.22
C PRO A 87 -32.77 0.42 1.62
N VAL A 88 -31.70 -0.01 2.26
CA VAL A 88 -31.50 -1.43 2.64
C VAL A 88 -32.57 -1.97 3.58
N THR A 89 -33.24 -1.10 4.34
CA THR A 89 -34.37 -1.45 5.21
C THR A 89 -35.60 -1.94 4.42
N ALA A 90 -35.78 -1.46 3.19
CA ALA A 90 -36.84 -1.96 2.29
C ALA A 90 -36.59 -3.41 1.83
N TYR A 91 -35.37 -3.89 1.99
CA TYR A 91 -34.95 -5.26 1.65
C TYR A 91 -34.75 -6.15 2.90
N GLY A 92 -35.13 -5.66 4.07
CA GLY A 92 -35.14 -6.45 5.30
C GLY A 92 -33.91 -6.28 6.19
N ALA A 93 -33.03 -5.30 5.93
CA ALA A 93 -31.94 -5.00 6.84
C ALA A 93 -32.47 -4.56 8.22
N GLN A 94 -31.80 -5.02 9.28
CA GLN A 94 -32.13 -4.68 10.66
C GLN A 94 -30.89 -4.20 11.40
N SER A 95 -31.07 -3.18 12.23
CA SER A 95 -30.00 -2.67 13.08
C SER A 95 -29.60 -3.69 14.16
N CYS A 96 -28.37 -3.63 14.62
CA CYS A 96 -27.85 -4.45 15.70
C CYS A 96 -27.54 -3.62 16.94
N THR A 97 -27.34 -4.31 18.07
CA THR A 97 -26.87 -3.68 19.32
C THR A 97 -25.34 -3.70 19.35
N VAL A 98 -24.76 -2.61 19.79
CA VAL A 98 -23.32 -2.46 19.97
C VAL A 98 -23.00 -2.42 21.47
N VAL A 99 -21.95 -3.12 21.84
CA VAL A 99 -21.40 -3.14 23.19
C VAL A 99 -19.94 -2.66 23.17
N THR A 100 -19.46 -2.21 24.29
CA THR A 100 -18.04 -1.93 24.50
C THR A 100 -17.45 -3.07 25.31
N GLN A 101 -16.38 -3.65 24.82
CA GLN A 101 -15.63 -4.69 25.53
C GLN A 101 -14.17 -4.31 25.68
N ALA A 102 -13.45 -5.00 26.58
CA ALA A 102 -12.03 -4.84 26.68
C ALA A 102 -11.39 -5.25 25.34
N SER A 103 -10.47 -4.41 24.84
CA SER A 103 -9.73 -4.75 23.65
C SER A 103 -8.83 -5.95 23.93
N PRO A 104 -8.88 -7.03 23.12
CA PRO A 104 -7.96 -8.14 23.23
C PRO A 104 -6.54 -7.76 22.75
N TYR A 105 -6.39 -6.61 22.14
CA TYR A 105 -5.13 -6.13 21.61
C TYR A 105 -4.32 -5.47 22.72
N THR A 106 -3.22 -6.10 23.09
CA THR A 106 -2.39 -5.70 24.25
C THR A 106 -1.12 -4.92 23.88
N ASP A 107 -0.84 -4.71 22.61
CA ASP A 107 0.30 -3.90 22.19
C ASP A 107 0.00 -2.41 22.37
N ALA A 108 0.11 -1.94 23.63
CA ALA A 108 -0.10 -0.55 23.99
C ALA A 108 0.84 0.42 23.24
N ALA A 109 1.97 -0.07 22.73
CA ALA A 109 2.92 0.75 21.97
C ALA A 109 2.43 1.06 20.55
N LYS A 110 1.48 0.26 20.04
CA LYS A 110 0.93 0.44 18.68
C LYS A 110 -0.53 0.90 18.66
N SER A 111 -1.09 1.22 19.79
CA SER A 111 -2.49 1.63 19.89
C SER A 111 -2.63 3.04 20.43
N PRO A 112 -2.50 4.08 19.62
CA PRO A 112 -2.87 5.41 20.07
C PRO A 112 -4.39 5.56 20.30
N VAL A 113 -5.18 4.69 19.66
CA VAL A 113 -6.65 4.69 19.71
C VAL A 113 -7.19 3.65 20.69
N SER A 114 -6.38 2.68 21.11
CA SER A 114 -6.82 1.69 22.10
C SER A 114 -6.90 2.36 23.47
N THR A 115 -8.09 2.77 23.83
CA THR A 115 -8.46 3.15 25.19
C THR A 115 -8.57 1.92 26.12
N GLY A 116 -8.11 0.74 25.68
CA GLY A 116 -8.34 -0.54 26.36
C GLY A 116 -9.75 -1.09 26.16
N ALA A 117 -10.53 -0.48 25.27
CA ALA A 117 -11.89 -0.90 24.96
C ALA A 117 -12.15 -0.77 23.46
N GLU A 118 -12.92 -1.68 22.92
CA GLU A 118 -13.40 -1.64 21.53
C GLU A 118 -14.92 -1.71 21.46
N ARG A 119 -15.47 -1.16 20.39
CA ARG A 119 -16.89 -1.30 20.08
C ARG A 119 -17.06 -2.51 19.18
N THR A 120 -17.95 -3.41 19.57
CA THR A 120 -18.27 -4.63 18.82
C THR A 120 -19.75 -4.90 18.86
N VAL A 121 -20.21 -5.78 17.98
CA VAL A 121 -21.61 -6.18 17.92
C VAL A 121 -21.94 -7.16 19.06
N ALA A 122 -23.04 -6.91 19.76
CA ALA A 122 -23.56 -7.85 20.74
C ALA A 122 -24.15 -9.09 20.05
N ALA A 123 -23.72 -10.27 20.47
CA ALA A 123 -24.26 -11.52 19.95
C ALA A 123 -25.54 -11.93 20.71
N PRO A 124 -26.55 -12.54 20.03
CA PRO A 124 -26.64 -12.71 18.59
C PRO A 124 -27.03 -11.42 17.87
N ALA A 125 -26.49 -11.19 16.68
CA ALA A 125 -26.83 -10.05 15.86
C ALA A 125 -27.54 -10.51 14.57
N PHE A 126 -28.48 -9.70 14.10
CA PHE A 126 -29.10 -9.93 12.80
C PHE A 126 -28.08 -9.62 11.69
N ASP A 127 -27.80 -10.58 10.82
CA ASP A 127 -26.95 -10.40 9.66
C ASP A 127 -27.74 -9.71 8.53
N SER A 128 -27.42 -8.44 8.27
CA SER A 128 -28.07 -7.64 7.25
C SER A 128 -27.46 -7.82 5.85
N ARG A 129 -26.46 -8.69 5.68
CA ARG A 129 -25.76 -8.89 4.41
C ARG A 129 -26.69 -9.25 3.26
N ALA A 130 -27.63 -10.18 3.46
CA ALA A 130 -28.57 -10.58 2.41
C ALA A 130 -29.41 -9.39 1.92
N ALA A 131 -29.84 -8.52 2.83
CA ALA A 131 -30.59 -7.32 2.47
C ALA A 131 -29.72 -6.29 1.70
N PHE A 132 -28.46 -6.14 2.09
CA PHE A 132 -27.51 -5.29 1.34
C PHE A 132 -27.34 -5.79 -0.09
N LEU A 133 -27.10 -7.08 -0.29
CA LEU A 133 -26.94 -7.68 -1.61
C LEU A 133 -28.23 -7.59 -2.45
N ALA A 134 -29.40 -7.75 -1.83
CA ALA A 134 -30.69 -7.59 -2.53
C ALA A 134 -30.92 -6.14 -3.00
N ALA A 135 -30.59 -5.15 -2.17
CA ALA A 135 -30.67 -3.75 -2.53
C ALA A 135 -29.69 -3.40 -3.67
N ILE A 136 -28.46 -3.93 -3.63
CA ILE A 136 -27.45 -3.76 -4.69
C ILE A 136 -27.96 -4.36 -6.00
N ALA A 137 -28.50 -5.57 -5.98
CA ALA A 137 -29.05 -6.23 -7.17
C ALA A 137 -30.24 -5.47 -7.76
N ALA A 138 -31.14 -4.96 -6.93
CA ALA A 138 -32.27 -4.16 -7.36
C ALA A 138 -31.81 -2.83 -7.98
N CYS A 139 -30.86 -2.15 -7.37
CA CYS A 139 -30.25 -0.92 -7.86
C CYS A 139 -29.58 -1.14 -9.24
N HIS A 140 -28.76 -2.17 -9.35
CA HIS A 140 -28.11 -2.54 -10.61
C HIS A 140 -29.14 -2.86 -11.71
N THR A 141 -30.15 -3.67 -11.39
CA THR A 141 -31.21 -4.06 -12.35
C THR A 141 -32.01 -2.86 -12.83
N ALA A 142 -32.20 -1.84 -11.98
CA ALA A 142 -32.86 -0.59 -12.34
C ALA A 142 -32.00 0.35 -13.21
N GLY A 143 -30.77 -0.03 -13.52
CA GLY A 143 -29.84 0.78 -14.32
C GLY A 143 -28.91 1.66 -13.48
N GLY A 144 -28.94 1.51 -12.17
CA GLY A 144 -28.07 2.21 -11.23
C GLY A 144 -28.80 3.11 -10.24
N GLY A 145 -28.06 3.67 -9.32
CA GLY A 145 -28.58 4.54 -8.27
C GLY A 145 -27.74 4.45 -6.99
N ARG A 146 -28.38 4.78 -5.88
CA ARG A 146 -27.74 4.80 -4.57
C ARG A 146 -28.39 3.80 -3.63
N VAL A 147 -27.62 2.80 -3.19
CA VAL A 147 -28.02 1.88 -2.12
C VAL A 147 -27.73 2.55 -0.79
N VAL A 148 -28.76 2.88 -0.02
CA VAL A 148 -28.64 3.70 1.19
C VAL A 148 -28.70 2.84 2.45
N VAL A 149 -27.63 2.92 3.26
CA VAL A 149 -27.59 2.36 4.62
C VAL A 149 -27.86 3.50 5.59
N PRO A 150 -29.02 3.54 6.26
CA PRO A 150 -29.39 4.67 7.12
C PRO A 150 -28.58 4.68 8.42
N ALA A 151 -28.70 5.77 9.18
CA ALA A 151 -28.12 5.89 10.52
C ALA A 151 -28.44 4.67 11.40
N GLY A 152 -27.46 4.23 12.18
CA GLY A 152 -27.55 3.07 13.05
C GLY A 152 -26.34 2.15 12.97
N ALA A 153 -26.38 1.06 13.71
CA ALA A 153 -25.37 0.01 13.67
C ALA A 153 -25.91 -1.21 12.91
N TRP A 154 -25.12 -1.72 11.99
CA TRP A 154 -25.49 -2.80 11.09
C TRP A 154 -24.44 -3.90 11.13
N TYR A 155 -24.85 -5.16 11.26
CA TYR A 155 -23.93 -6.29 11.20
C TYR A 155 -23.95 -6.92 9.81
N CYS A 156 -22.78 -7.25 9.29
CA CYS A 156 -22.61 -7.84 7.97
C CYS A 156 -21.64 -9.03 8.05
N ALA A 157 -22.16 -10.25 7.83
CA ALA A 157 -21.39 -11.48 7.89
C ALA A 157 -20.89 -11.91 6.50
N GLY A 158 -19.92 -11.20 5.98
CA GLY A 158 -19.22 -11.49 4.73
C GLY A 158 -19.18 -10.31 3.75
N PRO A 159 -18.69 -10.54 2.52
CA PRO A 159 -18.48 -9.49 1.55
C PRO A 159 -19.76 -8.78 1.10
N ILE A 160 -19.69 -7.46 1.02
CA ILE A 160 -20.63 -6.63 0.24
C ILE A 160 -20.06 -6.55 -1.16
N VAL A 161 -20.73 -7.19 -2.12
CA VAL A 161 -20.27 -7.27 -3.52
C VAL A 161 -21.01 -6.23 -4.33
N LEU A 162 -20.30 -5.20 -4.79
CA LEU A 162 -20.85 -4.12 -5.60
C LEU A 162 -20.94 -4.53 -7.08
N GLN A 163 -21.88 -3.93 -7.80
CA GLN A 163 -22.15 -4.16 -9.20
C GLN A 163 -22.11 -2.84 -9.99
N ASP A 164 -22.18 -2.94 -11.32
CA ASP A 164 -22.17 -1.76 -12.20
C ASP A 164 -23.23 -0.74 -11.81
N ASN A 165 -22.86 0.52 -11.89
CA ASN A 165 -23.72 1.68 -11.67
C ASN A 165 -24.32 1.76 -10.25
N VAL A 166 -23.69 1.12 -9.26
CA VAL A 166 -24.13 1.15 -7.87
C VAL A 166 -23.24 2.08 -7.04
N ASN A 167 -23.86 3.04 -6.37
CA ASN A 167 -23.27 3.82 -5.29
C ASN A 167 -23.76 3.24 -3.95
N PHE A 168 -22.90 2.52 -3.23
CA PHE A 168 -23.19 2.04 -1.88
C PHE A 168 -22.91 3.17 -0.88
N HIS A 169 -23.96 3.71 -0.28
CA HIS A 169 -23.93 4.95 0.48
C HIS A 169 -24.26 4.75 1.95
N LEU A 170 -23.39 5.26 2.81
CA LEU A 170 -23.53 5.26 4.25
C LEU A 170 -24.03 6.64 4.72
N SER A 171 -25.23 6.71 5.29
CA SER A 171 -25.70 7.97 5.90
C SER A 171 -24.83 8.36 7.09
N SER A 172 -24.90 9.60 7.52
CA SER A 172 -24.26 10.05 8.76
C SER A 172 -24.76 9.23 9.96
N ASN A 173 -23.89 9.01 10.94
CA ASN A 173 -24.12 8.15 12.11
C ASN A 173 -24.47 6.69 11.76
N CYS A 174 -23.98 6.21 10.63
CA CYS A 174 -24.08 4.82 10.21
C CYS A 174 -22.76 4.09 10.51
N THR A 175 -22.82 2.91 11.10
CA THR A 175 -21.65 2.03 11.22
C THR A 175 -22.02 0.63 10.76
N ILE A 176 -21.28 0.10 9.78
CA ILE A 176 -21.34 -1.31 9.40
C ILE A 176 -20.21 -2.04 10.12
N TYR A 177 -20.57 -3.00 10.95
CA TYR A 177 -19.65 -3.91 11.63
C TYR A 177 -19.54 -5.20 10.84
N PHE A 178 -18.38 -5.48 10.28
CA PHE A 178 -18.14 -6.70 9.54
C PHE A 178 -17.78 -7.86 10.46
N SER A 179 -18.20 -9.07 10.09
CA SER A 179 -17.87 -10.28 10.86
C SER A 179 -16.36 -10.42 11.06
N PRO A 180 -15.89 -10.73 12.27
CA PRO A 180 -14.50 -11.08 12.49
C PRO A 180 -14.15 -12.51 12.04
N ASN A 181 -15.16 -13.35 11.70
CA ASN A 181 -14.97 -14.77 11.40
C ASN A 181 -14.60 -14.99 9.92
N PRO A 182 -13.43 -15.56 9.60
CA PRO A 182 -13.00 -15.84 8.23
C PRO A 182 -13.98 -16.72 7.43
N ALA A 183 -14.71 -17.63 8.09
CA ALA A 183 -15.67 -18.50 7.42
C ALA A 183 -16.79 -17.73 6.72
N ASP A 184 -17.13 -16.54 7.19
CA ASP A 184 -18.14 -15.70 6.56
C ASP A 184 -17.70 -15.11 5.21
N TYR A 185 -16.40 -15.10 4.95
CA TYR A 185 -15.78 -14.57 3.73
C TYR A 185 -15.41 -15.64 2.71
N ALA A 186 -15.71 -16.92 3.03
CA ALA A 186 -15.45 -18.08 2.19
C ALA A 186 -16.71 -18.90 1.88
N LYS A 187 -17.91 -18.34 2.06
CA LYS A 187 -19.17 -19.10 1.90
C LYS A 187 -19.87 -18.90 0.55
N ASP A 188 -19.70 -17.73 -0.08
CA ASP A 188 -20.47 -17.33 -1.25
C ASP A 188 -19.61 -16.81 -2.42
N GLY A 189 -18.32 -17.06 -2.41
CA GLY A 189 -17.45 -16.66 -3.52
C GLY A 189 -17.78 -17.40 -4.82
N PRO A 190 -17.46 -16.82 -5.97
CA PRO A 190 -17.79 -17.38 -7.28
C PRO A 190 -17.00 -18.64 -7.63
N VAL A 191 -15.90 -18.94 -6.90
CA VAL A 191 -15.02 -20.07 -7.19
C VAL A 191 -15.13 -21.10 -6.08
N VAL A 192 -15.64 -22.28 -6.42
CA VAL A 192 -15.79 -23.39 -5.46
C VAL A 192 -14.45 -24.10 -5.26
N CYS A 193 -13.89 -24.01 -4.06
CA CYS A 193 -12.56 -24.53 -3.69
C CYS A 193 -12.63 -25.65 -2.63
N GLY A 194 -13.68 -26.48 -2.65
CA GLY A 194 -13.80 -27.64 -1.76
C GLY A 194 -13.75 -27.27 -0.28
N ALA A 195 -12.81 -27.86 0.45
CA ALA A 195 -12.64 -27.61 1.88
C ALA A 195 -12.21 -26.19 2.23
N ASN A 196 -11.63 -25.46 1.28
CA ASN A 196 -11.21 -24.08 1.46
C ASN A 196 -12.35 -23.07 1.34
N GLY A 197 -13.55 -23.53 0.96
CA GLY A 197 -14.74 -22.73 0.81
C GLY A 197 -14.98 -22.24 -0.61
N ASN A 198 -15.90 -21.28 -0.75
CA ASN A 198 -16.18 -20.58 -2.00
C ASN A 198 -15.48 -19.24 -1.96
N LEU A 199 -14.47 -19.08 -2.82
CA LEU A 199 -13.51 -18.00 -2.74
C LEU A 199 -13.70 -16.95 -3.83
N TYR A 200 -13.00 -15.85 -3.65
CA TYR A 200 -12.98 -14.69 -4.55
C TYR A 200 -11.62 -14.58 -5.21
N TYR A 201 -11.59 -14.09 -6.45
CA TYR A 201 -10.35 -13.58 -7.02
C TYR A 201 -9.90 -12.38 -6.18
N SER A 202 -8.67 -12.41 -5.73
CA SER A 202 -8.07 -11.40 -4.87
C SER A 202 -6.59 -11.21 -5.24
N ARG A 203 -6.00 -10.15 -4.72
CA ARG A 203 -4.58 -9.88 -4.88
C ARG A 203 -3.96 -9.57 -3.53
N TRP A 204 -3.15 -10.48 -3.04
CA TRP A 204 -2.55 -10.34 -1.72
C TRP A 204 -1.08 -9.97 -1.81
N GLN A 205 -0.69 -8.82 -1.26
CA GLN A 205 0.65 -8.23 -1.42
C GLN A 205 1.13 -8.26 -2.88
N SER A 206 0.25 -7.85 -3.77
CA SER A 206 0.48 -7.78 -5.23
C SER A 206 0.74 -9.13 -5.93
N ASN A 207 0.35 -10.25 -5.31
CA ASN A 207 0.25 -11.55 -5.96
C ASN A 207 -1.22 -11.97 -6.09
N ASP A 208 -1.62 -12.37 -7.29
CA ASP A 208 -2.98 -12.83 -7.57
C ASP A 208 -3.24 -14.21 -6.96
N CYS A 209 -4.41 -14.40 -6.37
CA CYS A 209 -4.82 -15.65 -5.74
C CYS A 209 -6.35 -15.77 -5.63
N LEU A 210 -6.81 -16.95 -5.24
CA LEU A 210 -8.15 -17.19 -4.72
C LEU A 210 -8.08 -17.10 -3.19
N ASN A 211 -8.82 -16.17 -2.59
CA ASN A 211 -8.77 -15.89 -1.16
C ASN A 211 -10.16 -15.58 -0.61
N PHE A 212 -10.24 -15.31 0.68
CA PHE A 212 -11.41 -14.69 1.32
C PHE A 212 -11.84 -13.44 0.56
N GLY A 213 -13.15 -13.25 0.41
CA GLY A 213 -13.65 -11.99 -0.13
C GLY A 213 -13.37 -10.82 0.81
N SER A 214 -13.04 -9.67 0.27
CA SER A 214 -12.88 -8.45 1.05
C SER A 214 -14.23 -7.93 1.57
N PRO A 215 -14.29 -7.32 2.77
CA PRO A 215 -15.54 -6.78 3.33
C PRO A 215 -16.35 -5.92 2.35
N VAL A 216 -15.69 -5.06 1.58
CA VAL A 216 -16.30 -4.39 0.42
C VAL A 216 -15.53 -4.78 -0.82
N TYR A 217 -16.21 -5.35 -1.79
CA TYR A 217 -15.60 -5.97 -2.95
C TYR A 217 -16.32 -5.60 -4.25
N ALA A 218 -15.55 -5.37 -5.32
CA ALA A 218 -16.07 -5.33 -6.68
C ALA A 218 -15.03 -5.92 -7.65
N ARG A 219 -15.50 -6.54 -8.72
CA ARG A 219 -14.61 -7.05 -9.77
C ARG A 219 -15.20 -6.79 -11.14
N ASN A 220 -14.39 -6.19 -12.02
CA ASN A 220 -14.74 -5.85 -13.40
C ASN A 220 -16.02 -4.98 -13.52
N ALA A 221 -16.31 -4.20 -12.48
CA ALA A 221 -17.47 -3.31 -12.46
C ALA A 221 -17.14 -1.93 -13.05
N THR A 222 -18.14 -1.32 -13.64
CA THR A 222 -18.06 0.05 -14.18
C THR A 222 -19.00 0.97 -13.42
N ASN A 223 -18.54 2.19 -13.10
CA ASN A 223 -19.26 3.17 -12.28
C ASN A 223 -19.67 2.56 -10.94
N VAL A 224 -18.68 2.33 -10.10
CA VAL A 224 -18.88 1.75 -8.75
C VAL A 224 -18.45 2.77 -7.71
N ALA A 225 -19.28 2.97 -6.70
CA ALA A 225 -18.97 3.91 -5.64
C ALA A 225 -19.24 3.34 -4.24
N LEU A 226 -18.39 3.74 -3.31
CA LEU A 226 -18.55 3.62 -1.88
C LEU A 226 -18.49 5.03 -1.30
N THR A 227 -19.62 5.52 -0.78
CA THR A 227 -19.70 6.91 -0.32
C THR A 227 -20.31 7.02 1.08
N GLY A 228 -20.08 8.13 1.72
CA GLY A 228 -20.66 8.47 3.01
C GLY A 228 -20.91 9.96 3.18
N GLU A 229 -21.22 10.35 4.39
CA GLU A 229 -21.51 11.75 4.78
C GLU A 229 -20.49 12.28 5.79
N GLY A 230 -19.28 11.75 5.78
CA GLY A 230 -18.17 12.15 6.66
C GLY A 230 -17.78 11.10 7.70
N ASP A 231 -17.05 11.53 8.73
CA ASP A 231 -16.41 10.65 9.72
C ASP A 231 -17.37 9.79 10.56
N THR A 232 -18.65 10.09 10.54
CA THR A 232 -19.68 9.29 11.23
C THR A 232 -20.29 8.21 10.33
N SER A 233 -19.89 8.13 9.07
CA SER A 233 -20.22 7.06 8.12
C SER A 233 -19.09 6.02 8.15
N VAL A 234 -19.25 4.95 8.90
CA VAL A 234 -18.13 4.09 9.32
C VAL A 234 -18.24 2.67 8.78
N LEU A 235 -17.14 2.15 8.28
CA LEU A 235 -16.91 0.73 8.03
C LEU A 235 -15.94 0.19 9.08
N ASN A 236 -16.40 -0.67 9.97
CA ASN A 236 -15.58 -1.27 11.02
C ASN A 236 -15.34 -2.76 10.73
N GLY A 237 -14.09 -3.11 10.48
CA GLY A 237 -13.70 -4.50 10.13
C GLY A 237 -13.61 -5.43 11.33
N GLN A 238 -13.82 -4.96 12.57
CA GLN A 238 -13.71 -5.72 13.81
C GLN A 238 -12.44 -6.61 13.90
N ALA A 239 -11.33 -6.12 13.34
CA ALA A 239 -10.11 -6.90 13.17
C ALA A 239 -9.41 -7.29 14.48
N MET A 240 -9.74 -6.63 15.58
CA MET A 240 -9.29 -7.00 16.92
C MET A 240 -10.25 -7.95 17.63
N THR A 241 -11.48 -8.12 17.13
CA THR A 241 -12.49 -8.97 17.78
C THR A 241 -12.11 -10.43 17.61
N PRO A 242 -12.03 -11.21 18.71
CA PRO A 242 -11.65 -12.61 18.65
C PRO A 242 -12.72 -13.47 17.97
N PHE A 243 -12.24 -14.51 17.28
CA PHE A 243 -13.06 -15.61 16.78
C PHE A 243 -12.44 -16.96 17.14
N ALA A 244 -13.22 -18.03 17.08
CA ALA A 244 -12.73 -19.37 17.33
C ALA A 244 -11.88 -19.86 16.17
N GLY A 245 -10.56 -19.92 16.36
CA GLY A 245 -9.61 -20.53 15.42
C GLY A 245 -9.43 -22.02 15.69
N ALA A 246 -8.96 -22.78 14.70
CA ALA A 246 -8.67 -24.20 14.86
C ALA A 246 -7.65 -24.43 15.99
N GLY A 247 -8.10 -25.05 17.08
CA GLY A 247 -7.26 -25.35 18.24
C GLY A 247 -6.94 -24.18 19.16
N ASN A 248 -7.49 -22.97 18.91
CA ASN A 248 -7.26 -21.77 19.70
C ASN A 248 -8.56 -21.10 20.10
N THR A 249 -8.59 -20.57 21.31
CA THR A 249 -9.76 -19.93 21.88
C THR A 249 -9.91 -18.46 21.53
N SER A 250 -8.87 -17.83 21.00
CA SER A 250 -8.88 -16.37 20.75
C SER A 250 -7.88 -15.99 19.66
N VAL A 251 -8.32 -15.97 18.42
CA VAL A 251 -7.59 -15.46 17.26
C VAL A 251 -8.34 -14.27 16.69
N CYS A 252 -7.67 -13.26 16.20
CA CYS A 252 -8.28 -12.15 15.50
C CYS A 252 -7.56 -11.91 14.16
N TRP A 253 -8.12 -11.06 13.28
CA TRP A 253 -7.50 -10.78 11.99
C TRP A 253 -6.05 -10.30 12.11
N TRP A 254 -5.74 -9.49 13.11
CA TRP A 254 -4.37 -8.98 13.28
C TRP A 254 -3.37 -10.03 13.71
N THR A 255 -3.79 -11.12 14.34
CA THR A 255 -2.93 -12.29 14.62
C THR A 255 -3.02 -13.36 13.57
N TYR A 256 -3.98 -13.29 12.65
CA TYR A 256 -4.19 -14.23 11.55
C TYR A 256 -3.08 -14.19 10.49
N LYS A 257 -1.97 -13.65 10.83
CA LYS A 257 -0.78 -13.50 9.98
C LYS A 257 0.17 -14.70 10.06
N GLY A 258 -0.17 -15.74 10.82
CA GLY A 258 0.74 -16.87 11.04
C GLY A 258 1.96 -16.55 11.89
N THR A 259 1.97 -15.40 12.57
CA THR A 259 3.07 -15.01 13.48
C THR A 259 2.63 -15.15 14.93
N ASN A 260 3.34 -15.95 15.71
CA ASN A 260 3.05 -16.15 17.12
C ASN A 260 3.17 -14.83 17.89
N GLY A 261 2.05 -14.32 18.41
CA GLY A 261 2.03 -13.24 19.40
C GLY A 261 2.62 -11.91 19.01
N ALA A 262 2.92 -11.69 17.75
CA ALA A 262 3.63 -10.50 17.31
C ALA A 262 2.87 -9.19 17.58
N TYR A 263 1.56 -9.26 17.83
CA TYR A 263 0.72 -8.09 17.99
C TYR A 263 -0.20 -8.13 19.20
N GLY A 264 0.13 -8.97 20.19
CA GLY A 264 -0.52 -8.92 21.50
C GLY A 264 -1.98 -9.35 21.55
N CYS A 265 -2.55 -9.93 20.50
CA CYS A 265 -3.83 -10.62 20.64
C CYS A 265 -3.67 -11.86 21.50
N VAL A 266 -4.63 -12.07 22.37
CA VAL A 266 -4.65 -13.15 23.35
C VAL A 266 -4.57 -14.49 22.64
N ASN A 267 -3.55 -15.30 22.99
CA ASN A 267 -3.22 -16.58 22.40
C ASN A 267 -2.60 -16.55 21.01
N ALA A 268 -1.47 -16.15 21.08
CA ALA A 268 -0.43 -16.17 20.10
C ALA A 268 -0.05 -17.52 19.49
N SER A 269 -0.64 -18.59 19.80
CA SER A 269 -0.43 -19.86 19.15
C SER A 269 -1.33 -20.00 17.92
N THR A 270 -1.21 -19.08 16.98
CA THR A 270 -1.57 -19.42 15.62
C THR A 270 -0.74 -20.63 15.22
N PRO A 271 -1.37 -21.71 14.73
CA PRO A 271 -0.62 -22.85 14.28
C PRO A 271 0.44 -22.38 13.29
N SER A 272 1.69 -22.75 13.52
CA SER A 272 2.67 -22.63 12.46
C SER A 272 2.15 -23.45 11.29
N GLN A 273 1.82 -22.77 10.19
CA GLN A 273 1.26 -23.47 9.06
C GLN A 273 2.35 -24.22 8.34
N ALA A 274 2.18 -25.49 8.31
CA ALA A 274 2.94 -26.37 7.50
C ALA A 274 2.14 -26.63 6.23
N TYR A 275 2.45 -25.94 5.14
CA TYR A 275 1.90 -26.31 3.87
C TYR A 275 2.76 -27.35 3.19
N THR A 276 2.13 -28.44 2.97
CA THR A 276 2.45 -29.35 1.89
C THR A 276 1.51 -29.02 0.76
N ASN A 277 1.82 -29.32 -0.47
CA ASN A 277 1.01 -29.08 -1.65
C ASN A 277 -0.41 -28.58 -1.33
N PRO A 278 -0.78 -27.35 -1.63
CA PRO A 278 -2.04 -26.78 -1.24
C PRO A 278 -3.17 -27.61 -1.83
N ASP A 279 -3.99 -28.17 -0.96
CA ASP A 279 -5.33 -28.63 -1.28
C ASP A 279 -5.44 -29.66 -2.42
N ASN A 280 -4.41 -30.49 -2.56
CA ASN A 280 -4.33 -31.56 -3.56
C ASN A 280 -4.28 -31.08 -5.03
N ILE A 281 -3.79 -29.87 -5.27
CA ILE A 281 -3.56 -29.40 -6.64
C ILE A 281 -2.43 -30.19 -7.26
N ASP A 282 -2.64 -30.73 -8.43
CA ASP A 282 -1.54 -31.27 -9.24
C ASP A 282 -0.74 -30.14 -9.88
N LEU A 283 0.32 -29.70 -9.21
CA LEU A 283 1.16 -28.59 -9.67
C LEU A 283 1.84 -28.89 -11.01
N LYS A 284 2.13 -30.15 -11.35
CA LYS A 284 2.70 -30.49 -12.66
C LYS A 284 1.68 -30.35 -13.78
N LEU A 285 0.42 -30.59 -13.48
CA LEU A 285 -0.67 -30.33 -14.42
C LEU A 285 -0.93 -28.83 -14.56
N ALA A 286 -0.91 -28.10 -13.43
CA ALA A 286 -1.12 -26.65 -13.42
C ALA A 286 0.03 -25.88 -14.09
N VAL A 287 1.24 -26.40 -14.04
CA VAL A 287 2.43 -25.81 -14.67
C VAL A 287 3.14 -26.86 -15.53
N PRO A 288 2.71 -27.01 -16.79
CA PRO A 288 3.38 -27.92 -17.72
C PRO A 288 4.88 -27.59 -17.85
N GLY A 289 5.72 -28.61 -17.65
CA GLY A 289 7.17 -28.42 -17.70
C GLY A 289 7.83 -28.03 -16.37
N MET A 290 7.09 -27.99 -15.27
CA MET A 290 7.66 -27.80 -13.96
C MET A 290 8.75 -28.84 -13.67
N SER A 291 9.95 -28.40 -13.27
CA SER A 291 11.06 -29.29 -12.95
C SER A 291 10.75 -30.14 -11.71
N ASP A 292 11.30 -31.37 -11.66
CA ASP A 292 11.14 -32.24 -10.50
C ASP A 292 11.68 -31.62 -9.23
N ALA A 293 12.75 -30.85 -9.32
CA ALA A 293 13.34 -30.15 -8.18
C ALA A 293 12.40 -29.07 -7.62
N LEU A 294 11.77 -28.28 -8.50
CA LEU A 294 10.80 -27.27 -8.09
C LEU A 294 9.54 -27.90 -7.52
N TYR A 295 9.02 -28.94 -8.18
CA TYR A 295 7.88 -29.70 -7.70
C TYR A 295 8.14 -30.28 -6.30
N ALA A 296 9.28 -30.93 -6.10
CA ALA A 296 9.66 -31.46 -4.79
C ALA A 296 9.76 -30.37 -3.73
N LYS A 297 10.31 -29.21 -4.07
CA LYS A 297 10.37 -28.07 -3.17
C LYS A 297 8.99 -27.58 -2.75
N LEU A 298 8.06 -27.45 -3.67
CA LEU A 298 6.71 -26.93 -3.43
C LEU A 298 5.78 -27.94 -2.71
N THR A 299 6.06 -29.25 -2.82
CA THR A 299 5.18 -30.31 -2.32
C THR A 299 5.78 -31.16 -1.21
N ASN A 300 7.01 -30.90 -0.78
CA ASN A 300 7.69 -31.74 0.20
C ASN A 300 7.09 -31.59 1.61
N PRO A 301 6.48 -32.64 2.18
CA PRO A 301 5.90 -32.59 3.52
C PRO A 301 6.93 -32.43 4.64
N ALA A 302 8.20 -32.77 4.39
CA ALA A 302 9.28 -32.63 5.38
C ALA A 302 9.83 -31.19 5.49
N THR A 303 9.51 -30.33 4.51
CA THR A 303 9.90 -28.91 4.49
C THR A 303 8.67 -28.04 4.19
N PRO A 304 7.68 -28.02 5.09
CA PRO A 304 6.48 -27.23 4.87
C PRO A 304 6.81 -25.74 4.80
N TRP A 305 6.08 -25.02 3.99
CA TRP A 305 6.20 -23.58 3.93
C TRP A 305 5.69 -22.98 5.25
N PRO A 306 6.50 -22.21 5.97
CA PRO A 306 6.16 -21.82 7.34
C PRO A 306 5.01 -20.82 7.41
N GLN A 307 4.68 -20.16 6.29
CA GLN A 307 3.63 -19.13 6.23
C GLN A 307 3.11 -18.98 4.81
N ASP A 308 1.81 -18.73 4.64
CA ASP A 308 1.17 -18.43 3.36
C ASP A 308 1.77 -17.23 2.65
N GLN A 309 2.15 -16.20 3.40
CA GLN A 309 2.81 -15.01 2.88
C GLN A 309 4.14 -15.30 2.16
N ASN A 310 4.74 -16.45 2.41
CA ASN A 310 5.93 -16.91 1.70
C ASN A 310 5.58 -17.91 0.59
N TYR A 311 4.48 -18.63 0.76
CA TYR A 311 4.06 -19.66 -0.17
C TYR A 311 3.42 -19.08 -1.43
N LEU A 312 2.52 -18.11 -1.30
CA LEU A 312 1.90 -17.44 -2.45
C LEU A 312 2.94 -16.81 -3.40
N PRO A 313 3.93 -16.04 -2.95
CA PRO A 313 5.02 -15.57 -3.81
C PRO A 313 5.77 -16.69 -4.52
N ALA A 314 6.02 -17.81 -3.84
CA ALA A 314 6.70 -18.95 -4.44
C ALA A 314 5.87 -19.63 -5.53
N LEU A 315 4.55 -19.68 -5.40
CA LEU A 315 3.65 -20.18 -6.45
C LEU A 315 3.62 -19.23 -7.65
N SER A 316 3.58 -17.91 -7.40
CA SER A 316 3.70 -16.91 -8.47
C SER A 316 5.00 -17.05 -9.23
N GLU A 317 6.13 -17.07 -8.54
CA GLU A 317 7.46 -17.21 -9.16
C GLU A 317 7.64 -18.55 -9.90
N ALA A 318 6.89 -19.58 -9.52
CA ALA A 318 6.84 -20.85 -10.21
C ALA A 318 5.92 -20.86 -11.44
N GLY A 319 5.19 -19.77 -11.70
CA GLY A 319 4.23 -19.67 -12.81
C GLY A 319 2.96 -20.50 -12.61
N VAL A 320 2.58 -20.80 -11.36
CA VAL A 320 1.32 -21.49 -11.05
C VAL A 320 0.16 -20.58 -11.43
N ALA A 321 -0.84 -21.11 -12.14
CA ALA A 321 -2.03 -20.34 -12.52
C ALA A 321 -2.80 -19.84 -11.28
N VAL A 322 -3.45 -18.69 -11.37
CA VAL A 322 -4.17 -18.03 -10.27
C VAL A 322 -5.25 -18.96 -9.69
N GLU A 323 -5.95 -19.70 -10.55
CA GLU A 323 -7.00 -20.65 -10.17
C GLU A 323 -6.48 -21.81 -9.32
N ALA A 324 -5.18 -22.04 -9.32
CA ALA A 324 -4.49 -23.04 -8.51
C ALA A 324 -3.80 -22.46 -7.28
N ARG A 325 -3.91 -21.15 -7.03
CA ARG A 325 -3.37 -20.48 -5.84
C ARG A 325 -4.51 -20.24 -4.84
N ILE A 326 -4.89 -21.28 -4.13
CA ILE A 326 -6.08 -21.33 -3.27
C ILE A 326 -5.70 -21.05 -1.82
N PHE A 327 -6.25 -19.98 -1.26
CA PHE A 327 -5.96 -19.49 0.09
C PHE A 327 -7.26 -19.08 0.82
N GLY A 328 -8.06 -20.03 1.21
CA GLY A 328 -9.31 -19.82 1.96
C GLY A 328 -9.25 -20.41 3.37
N LEU A 329 -10.28 -21.14 3.75
CA LEU A 329 -10.31 -21.84 5.04
C LEU A 329 -9.13 -22.79 5.17
N GLY A 330 -8.50 -22.77 6.34
CA GLY A 330 -7.23 -23.48 6.56
C GLY A 330 -5.97 -22.68 6.21
N HIS A 331 -6.12 -21.53 5.56
CA HIS A 331 -5.06 -20.60 5.19
C HIS A 331 -5.21 -19.27 5.94
N TYR A 332 -4.19 -18.40 5.88
CA TYR A 332 -4.08 -17.24 6.78
C TYR A 332 -3.71 -15.94 6.06
N LEU A 333 -4.15 -15.77 4.83
CA LEU A 333 -4.08 -14.49 4.14
C LEU A 333 -5.31 -13.64 4.51
N ARG A 334 -5.04 -12.51 5.14
CA ARG A 334 -6.09 -11.57 5.54
C ARG A 334 -6.62 -10.82 4.32
N PRO A 335 -7.95 -10.65 4.16
CA PRO A 335 -8.49 -9.83 3.08
C PRO A 335 -8.20 -8.34 3.31
N CYS A 336 -8.07 -7.57 2.25
CA CYS A 336 -8.14 -6.11 2.31
C CYS A 336 -9.52 -5.65 2.78
N MET A 337 -9.67 -4.42 3.30
CA MET A 337 -10.99 -3.92 3.73
C MET A 337 -11.87 -3.57 2.54
N VAL A 338 -11.33 -2.79 1.60
CA VAL A 338 -11.99 -2.41 0.34
C VAL A 338 -11.09 -2.87 -0.80
N GLU A 339 -11.59 -3.76 -1.64
CA GLU A 339 -10.83 -4.31 -2.76
C GLU A 339 -11.65 -4.24 -4.04
N PHE A 340 -11.21 -3.43 -4.98
CA PHE A 340 -11.80 -3.29 -6.31
C PHE A 340 -10.81 -3.78 -7.35
N ILE A 341 -11.18 -4.77 -8.16
CA ILE A 341 -10.29 -5.41 -9.13
C ILE A 341 -10.81 -5.21 -10.54
N GLY A 342 -10.01 -4.62 -11.44
CA GLY A 342 -10.37 -4.43 -12.84
C GLY A 342 -11.55 -3.49 -13.06
N CYS A 343 -11.85 -2.62 -12.11
CA CYS A 343 -12.99 -1.71 -12.19
C CYS A 343 -12.64 -0.41 -12.93
N THR A 344 -13.66 0.22 -13.50
CA THR A 344 -13.52 1.52 -14.17
C THR A 344 -14.49 2.54 -13.58
N ASN A 345 -14.03 3.78 -13.39
CA ASN A 345 -14.75 4.86 -12.72
C ASN A 345 -15.14 4.46 -11.29
N VAL A 346 -14.14 4.43 -10.42
CA VAL A 346 -14.25 4.05 -9.01
C VAL A 346 -14.26 5.30 -8.14
N LEU A 347 -15.28 5.45 -7.32
CA LEU A 347 -15.39 6.55 -6.35
C LEU A 347 -15.40 6.01 -4.92
N MET A 348 -14.49 6.50 -4.09
CA MET A 348 -14.45 6.29 -2.64
C MET A 348 -14.48 7.66 -1.97
N GLU A 349 -15.59 8.00 -1.27
CA GLU A 349 -15.79 9.39 -0.87
C GLU A 349 -16.49 9.56 0.49
N ASN A 350 -15.93 10.41 1.36
CA ASN A 350 -16.57 10.94 2.57
C ASN A 350 -17.04 9.86 3.57
N TYR A 351 -16.22 8.89 3.90
CA TYR A 351 -16.47 7.91 4.95
C TYR A 351 -15.21 7.63 5.75
N ARG A 352 -15.34 6.79 6.78
CA ARG A 352 -14.25 6.36 7.65
C ARG A 352 -14.14 4.84 7.67
N THR A 353 -12.90 4.32 7.66
CA THR A 353 -12.60 2.92 7.94
C THR A 353 -11.99 2.76 9.32
N GLU A 354 -12.33 1.69 10.03
CA GLU A 354 -11.80 1.36 11.36
C GLU A 354 -11.49 -0.14 11.47
N ASN A 355 -10.45 -0.48 12.23
CA ASN A 355 -10.12 -1.86 12.60
C ASN A 355 -10.15 -2.82 11.42
N THR A 356 -9.41 -2.51 10.38
CA THR A 356 -9.41 -3.25 9.11
C THR A 356 -8.56 -4.51 9.20
N PRO A 357 -8.91 -5.60 8.51
CA PRO A 357 -8.15 -6.85 8.59
C PRO A 357 -6.72 -6.73 8.07
N PHE A 358 -6.51 -5.97 6.98
CA PHE A 358 -5.27 -5.81 6.25
C PHE A 358 -5.23 -4.41 5.61
N TRP A 359 -4.67 -4.23 4.40
CA TRP A 359 -4.69 -2.97 3.66
C TRP A 359 -6.10 -2.39 3.58
N GLN A 360 -6.23 -1.10 3.83
CA GLN A 360 -7.56 -0.51 4.01
C GLN A 360 -8.27 -0.28 2.68
N HIS A 361 -7.56 0.23 1.68
CA HIS A 361 -8.12 0.47 0.33
C HIS A 361 -7.15 -0.04 -0.73
N HIS A 362 -7.55 -1.07 -1.45
CA HIS A 362 -6.72 -1.75 -2.45
C HIS A 362 -7.43 -1.86 -3.81
N PRO A 363 -7.53 -0.76 -4.58
CA PRO A 363 -7.91 -0.86 -5.98
C PRO A 363 -6.77 -1.50 -6.77
N THR A 364 -7.08 -2.53 -7.55
CA THR A 364 -6.13 -3.30 -8.36
C THR A 364 -6.54 -3.26 -9.83
N ASN A 365 -5.61 -2.93 -10.72
CA ASN A 365 -5.88 -2.86 -12.16
C ASN A 365 -7.14 -2.04 -12.49
N CYS A 366 -7.38 -0.99 -11.71
CA CYS A 366 -8.51 -0.10 -11.91
C CYS A 366 -8.13 1.13 -12.72
N LYS A 367 -9.12 1.70 -13.40
CA LYS A 367 -8.97 2.92 -14.17
C LYS A 367 -9.95 3.99 -13.71
N ASN A 368 -9.49 5.26 -13.68
CA ASN A 368 -10.25 6.40 -13.20
C ASN A 368 -10.72 6.19 -11.75
N VAL A 369 -9.79 6.22 -10.81
CA VAL A 369 -10.02 6.00 -9.39
C VAL A 369 -9.95 7.33 -8.65
N VAL A 370 -10.98 7.64 -7.89
CA VAL A 370 -11.01 8.81 -7.00
C VAL A 370 -11.23 8.35 -5.56
N ILE A 371 -10.33 8.74 -4.66
CA ILE A 371 -10.52 8.65 -3.21
C ILE A 371 -10.39 10.05 -2.63
N ARG A 372 -11.43 10.54 -1.95
CA ARG A 372 -11.43 11.88 -1.37
C ARG A 372 -12.30 12.02 -0.12
N GLY A 373 -11.86 12.88 0.80
CA GLY A 373 -12.59 13.15 2.03
C GLY A 373 -12.77 11.92 2.93
N VAL A 374 -11.94 10.88 2.74
CA VAL A 374 -11.99 9.64 3.51
C VAL A 374 -11.06 9.78 4.73
N THR A 375 -11.52 9.31 5.87
CA THR A 375 -10.67 9.10 7.05
C THR A 375 -10.31 7.62 7.14
N VAL A 376 -9.03 7.34 6.92
CA VAL A 376 -8.45 6.01 6.99
C VAL A 376 -7.90 5.82 8.40
N ASP A 377 -8.54 5.01 9.23
CA ASP A 377 -8.23 4.94 10.66
C ASP A 377 -8.12 3.51 11.17
N SER A 378 -7.00 2.87 10.87
CA SER A 378 -6.68 1.55 11.41
C SER A 378 -5.17 1.37 11.55
N ILE A 379 -4.72 1.10 12.77
CA ILE A 379 -3.31 1.08 13.14
C ILE A 379 -2.73 -0.32 13.34
N GLY A 380 -3.46 -1.33 12.93
CA GLY A 380 -3.01 -2.72 13.02
C GLY A 380 -1.86 -3.06 12.06
N PRO A 381 -1.37 -4.30 12.11
CA PRO A 381 -0.27 -4.76 11.27
C PRO A 381 -0.68 -4.79 9.79
N ASN A 382 0.16 -4.18 8.94
CA ASN A 382 -0.09 -4.03 7.50
C ASN A 382 -1.43 -3.32 7.21
N ASN A 383 -1.83 -2.39 8.07
CA ASN A 383 -2.95 -1.51 7.81
C ASN A 383 -2.45 -0.27 7.06
N ASP A 384 -1.91 -0.51 5.86
CA ASP A 384 -1.62 0.53 4.89
C ASP A 384 -2.93 1.24 4.53
N GLY A 385 -2.88 2.54 4.24
CA GLY A 385 -4.09 3.33 4.05
C GLY A 385 -4.69 3.22 2.66
N PHE A 386 -3.87 3.45 1.65
CA PHE A 386 -4.28 3.43 0.25
C PHE A 386 -3.19 2.81 -0.62
N ASP A 387 -3.49 1.66 -1.21
CA ASP A 387 -2.58 0.83 -2.00
C ASP A 387 -3.09 0.64 -3.42
N PRO A 388 -3.04 1.68 -4.28
CA PRO A 388 -3.41 1.51 -5.68
C PRO A 388 -2.38 0.63 -6.39
N ASP A 389 -2.80 -0.56 -6.87
CA ASP A 389 -1.95 -1.58 -7.48
C ASP A 389 -2.20 -1.65 -9.00
N ALA A 390 -1.21 -1.28 -9.79
CA ALA A 390 -1.30 -1.21 -11.25
C ALA A 390 -2.51 -0.40 -11.77
N CYS A 391 -2.89 0.65 -11.05
CA CYS A 391 -3.99 1.53 -11.44
C CYS A 391 -3.52 2.63 -12.39
N ASP A 392 -4.43 3.08 -13.24
CA ASP A 392 -4.22 4.20 -14.16
C ASP A 392 -5.25 5.30 -13.94
N MET A 393 -4.81 6.56 -13.90
CA MET A 393 -5.64 7.73 -13.62
C MET A 393 -6.25 7.68 -12.21
N VAL A 394 -5.47 8.08 -11.21
CA VAL A 394 -5.84 8.05 -9.79
C VAL A 394 -5.79 9.46 -9.20
N LEU A 395 -6.83 9.83 -8.47
CA LEU A 395 -6.85 11.04 -7.64
C LEU A 395 -7.08 10.66 -6.17
N CYS A 396 -6.12 10.99 -5.31
CA CYS A 396 -6.24 10.92 -3.86
C CYS A 396 -6.18 12.33 -3.30
N GLU A 397 -7.28 12.82 -2.75
CA GLU A 397 -7.33 14.20 -2.25
C GLU A 397 -8.14 14.35 -0.95
N ASN A 398 -7.68 15.25 -0.08
CA ASN A 398 -8.36 15.56 1.18
C ASN A 398 -8.59 14.31 2.06
N VAL A 399 -7.64 13.37 2.06
CA VAL A 399 -7.69 12.13 2.84
C VAL A 399 -6.88 12.30 4.10
N THR A 400 -7.42 11.81 5.22
CA THR A 400 -6.72 11.75 6.51
C THR A 400 -6.29 10.32 6.80
N PHE A 401 -5.00 10.13 7.11
CA PHE A 401 -4.40 8.82 7.35
C PHE A 401 -3.96 8.66 8.80
N ASN A 402 -4.54 7.66 9.47
CA ASN A 402 -4.11 7.11 10.76
C ASN A 402 -3.82 5.63 10.52
N THR A 403 -2.61 5.28 10.17
CA THR A 403 -2.27 3.94 9.66
C THR A 403 -1.26 3.23 10.53
N GLY A 404 -1.29 1.91 10.49
CA GLY A 404 -0.33 1.04 11.17
C GLY A 404 0.86 0.64 10.29
N ASP A 405 0.81 0.96 9.01
CA ASP A 405 1.87 0.76 8.02
C ASP A 405 1.92 2.00 7.11
N ASP A 406 2.27 1.92 5.84
CA ASP A 406 2.38 3.09 4.97
C ASP A 406 1.03 3.83 4.81
N CYS A 407 1.03 5.16 4.77
CA CYS A 407 -0.19 5.92 4.51
C CYS A 407 -0.68 5.68 3.07
N ILE A 408 0.21 5.86 2.11
CA ILE A 408 -0.02 5.57 0.70
C ILE A 408 1.12 4.69 0.22
N ALA A 409 0.81 3.53 -0.37
CA ALA A 409 1.81 2.65 -0.96
C ALA A 409 1.41 2.22 -2.37
N ILE A 410 1.97 2.89 -3.37
CA ILE A 410 1.68 2.64 -4.77
C ILE A 410 2.37 1.36 -5.21
N LYS A 411 1.61 0.41 -5.73
CA LYS A 411 2.04 -0.94 -6.10
C LYS A 411 1.83 -1.19 -7.59
N SER A 412 2.53 -2.18 -8.14
CA SER A 412 2.35 -2.64 -9.54
C SER A 412 2.83 -4.08 -9.75
N GLY A 413 2.39 -4.98 -8.89
CA GLY A 413 2.71 -6.39 -9.00
C GLY A 413 4.02 -6.81 -8.36
N LYS A 414 4.12 -8.09 -8.07
CA LYS A 414 5.24 -8.77 -7.43
C LYS A 414 5.52 -10.11 -8.10
N ASP A 415 6.76 -10.56 -8.07
CA ASP A 415 7.21 -11.81 -8.69
C ASP A 415 6.87 -11.84 -10.18
N LEU A 416 6.10 -12.80 -10.66
CA LEU A 416 5.63 -12.85 -12.04
C LEU A 416 4.25 -12.20 -12.27
N ASP A 417 3.58 -11.72 -11.22
CA ASP A 417 2.26 -11.10 -11.32
C ASP A 417 2.35 -9.60 -11.68
N THR A 418 2.92 -9.31 -12.83
CA THR A 418 3.16 -7.95 -13.35
C THR A 418 2.42 -7.66 -14.66
N GLU A 419 1.49 -8.53 -15.05
CA GLU A 419 0.77 -8.47 -16.33
C GLU A 419 -0.17 -7.25 -16.44
N TYR A 420 -0.60 -6.67 -15.34
CA TYR A 420 -1.42 -5.46 -15.35
C TYR A 420 -0.63 -4.19 -15.71
N GLY A 421 0.69 -4.29 -15.77
CA GLY A 421 1.56 -3.18 -16.14
C GLY A 421 1.78 -2.17 -15.01
N PRO A 422 2.16 -0.92 -15.35
CA PRO A 422 2.55 0.06 -14.36
C PRO A 422 1.37 0.68 -13.61
N ALA A 423 1.61 1.07 -12.37
CA ALA A 423 0.82 2.11 -11.71
C ALA A 423 1.23 3.47 -12.29
N GLN A 424 0.26 4.26 -12.79
CA GLN A 424 0.60 5.49 -13.50
C GLN A 424 -0.48 6.57 -13.45
N ASN A 425 -0.03 7.82 -13.69
CA ASN A 425 -0.91 8.99 -13.75
C ASN A 425 -1.69 9.22 -12.44
N HIS A 426 -0.97 9.21 -11.32
CA HIS A 426 -1.57 9.46 -10.01
C HIS A 426 -1.35 10.89 -9.56
N VAL A 427 -2.39 11.51 -9.03
CA VAL A 427 -2.33 12.79 -8.30
C VAL A 427 -2.71 12.57 -6.85
N ILE A 428 -1.87 13.03 -5.93
CA ILE A 428 -2.06 12.96 -4.49
C ILE A 428 -1.95 14.39 -3.95
N GLN A 429 -3.02 14.91 -3.35
CA GLN A 429 -3.01 16.30 -2.92
C GLN A 429 -3.83 16.58 -1.66
N ASN A 430 -3.41 17.59 -0.88
CA ASN A 430 -4.14 18.09 0.27
C ASN A 430 -4.44 17.01 1.33
N CYS A 431 -3.53 16.05 1.53
CA CYS A 431 -3.73 14.96 2.47
C CYS A 431 -3.06 15.25 3.81
N THR A 432 -3.66 14.72 4.87
CA THR A 432 -3.13 14.77 6.24
C THR A 432 -2.73 13.38 6.70
N MET A 433 -1.51 13.23 7.23
CA MET A 433 -0.95 11.96 7.67
C MET A 433 -0.54 12.07 9.14
N ASN A 434 -1.15 11.27 10.00
CA ASN A 434 -0.97 11.34 11.45
C ASN A 434 -0.08 10.24 12.03
N SER A 435 0.04 9.13 11.33
CA SER A 435 0.83 7.97 11.72
C SER A 435 1.12 7.10 10.51
N GLY A 436 2.08 6.20 10.62
CA GLY A 436 2.41 5.23 9.57
C GLY A 436 3.90 4.91 9.50
N HIS A 437 4.31 4.10 8.52
CA HIS A 437 5.72 3.81 8.25
C HIS A 437 6.30 4.73 7.18
N GLY A 438 5.57 5.02 6.12
CA GLY A 438 5.90 5.97 5.07
C GLY A 438 4.71 6.84 4.71
N GLY A 439 4.93 8.12 4.42
CA GLY A 439 3.89 9.04 3.99
C GLY A 439 3.44 8.71 2.56
N ILE A 440 4.28 9.03 1.58
CA ILE A 440 4.14 8.51 0.22
C ILE A 440 5.21 7.46 -0.02
N THR A 441 4.76 6.24 -0.28
CA THR A 441 5.63 5.10 -0.59
C THR A 441 5.36 4.60 -2.00
N LEU A 442 6.41 4.38 -2.79
CA LEU A 442 6.37 3.64 -4.04
C LEU A 442 6.98 2.26 -3.78
N GLY A 443 6.16 1.22 -3.91
CA GLY A 443 6.57 -0.16 -3.61
C GLY A 443 6.06 -0.67 -2.25
N SER A 444 6.69 -1.75 -1.74
CA SER A 444 7.82 -2.52 -2.31
C SER A 444 7.48 -3.36 -3.55
N GLU A 445 6.23 -3.71 -3.72
CA GLU A 445 5.70 -4.49 -4.84
C GLU A 445 5.49 -3.56 -6.04
N MET A 446 6.50 -3.42 -6.90
CA MET A 446 6.47 -2.51 -8.04
C MET A 446 7.08 -3.11 -9.30
N GLY A 447 6.94 -4.42 -9.47
CA GLY A 447 7.52 -5.17 -10.59
C GLY A 447 7.05 -4.70 -11.97
N GLY A 448 5.82 -4.23 -12.11
CA GLY A 448 5.27 -3.65 -13.33
C GLY A 448 5.70 -2.19 -13.60
N GLY A 449 6.36 -1.56 -12.61
CA GLY A 449 6.80 -0.16 -12.68
C GLY A 449 5.81 0.85 -12.13
N VAL A 450 6.32 2.04 -11.77
CA VAL A 450 5.54 3.17 -11.27
C VAL A 450 5.98 4.43 -12.02
N GLN A 451 5.03 5.17 -12.60
CA GLN A 451 5.37 6.36 -13.38
C GLN A 451 4.31 7.47 -13.34
N ASN A 452 4.75 8.70 -13.58
CA ASN A 452 3.88 9.88 -13.63
C ASN A 452 3.08 10.03 -12.31
N ILE A 453 3.79 10.10 -11.20
CA ILE A 453 3.22 10.30 -9.87
C ILE A 453 3.46 11.74 -9.45
N TYR A 454 2.40 12.42 -9.08
CA TYR A 454 2.40 13.84 -8.73
C TYR A 454 1.77 14.02 -7.35
N ALA A 455 2.56 14.49 -6.39
CA ALA A 455 2.09 14.72 -5.03
C ALA A 455 2.28 16.18 -4.64
N ARG A 456 1.29 16.77 -3.95
CA ARG A 456 1.33 18.16 -3.56
C ARG A 456 0.58 18.45 -2.27
N ASN A 457 1.10 19.41 -1.51
CA ASN A 457 0.45 19.96 -0.31
C ASN A 457 0.07 18.89 0.71
N LEU A 458 1.08 18.20 1.27
CA LEU A 458 0.89 17.14 2.24
C LEU A 458 1.28 17.64 3.63
N THR A 459 0.41 17.46 4.59
CA THR A 459 0.66 17.78 5.99
C THR A 459 0.83 16.49 6.78
N MET A 460 2.04 16.25 7.24
CA MET A 460 2.37 15.09 8.09
C MET A 460 2.40 15.56 9.53
N LEU A 461 1.23 15.56 10.20
CA LEU A 461 1.08 16.03 11.57
C LEU A 461 1.79 15.12 12.57
N ASN A 462 1.94 13.84 12.21
CA ASN A 462 2.58 12.85 13.08
C ASN A 462 1.97 12.85 14.49
N ALA A 463 0.63 12.96 14.57
CA ALA A 463 -0.10 13.15 15.82
C ALA A 463 0.09 11.99 16.79
N PHE A 464 0.40 10.80 16.27
CA PHE A 464 0.64 9.58 17.06
C PHE A 464 2.11 9.17 17.09
N TRP A 465 3.02 10.14 17.01
CA TRP A 465 4.45 9.91 16.91
C TRP A 465 5.04 9.06 18.05
N ALA A 466 4.45 9.12 19.24
CA ALA A 466 4.94 8.37 20.39
C ALA A 466 4.68 6.86 20.30
N THR A 467 3.69 6.46 19.53
CA THR A 467 3.24 5.06 19.44
C THR A 467 3.35 4.47 18.04
N ASN A 468 3.11 5.28 17.02
CA ASN A 468 3.19 4.86 15.62
C ASN A 468 3.67 6.03 14.72
N PRO A 469 4.94 6.45 14.84
CA PRO A 469 5.45 7.64 14.21
C PRO A 469 5.56 7.49 12.69
N LEU A 470 5.23 8.56 11.99
CA LEU A 470 5.52 8.73 10.58
C LEU A 470 6.87 9.45 10.43
N ASN A 471 7.94 8.71 10.21
CA ASN A 471 9.30 9.26 10.17
C ASN A 471 9.94 9.26 8.77
N ILE A 472 9.34 8.58 7.80
CA ILE A 472 9.75 8.60 6.40
C ILE A 472 8.65 9.33 5.61
N ALA A 473 8.94 10.52 5.18
CA ALA A 473 7.95 11.33 4.47
C ALA A 473 7.74 10.81 3.03
N ILE A 474 8.83 10.56 2.33
CA ILE A 474 8.85 10.12 0.93
C ILE A 474 9.72 8.88 0.84
N ARG A 475 9.17 7.80 0.29
CA ARG A 475 9.83 6.52 0.27
C ARG A 475 9.70 5.82 -1.08
N VAL A 476 10.82 5.39 -1.65
CA VAL A 476 10.88 4.37 -2.70
C VAL A 476 11.48 3.13 -2.06
N LYS A 477 10.81 1.98 -2.13
CA LYS A 477 11.33 0.70 -1.59
C LYS A 477 11.10 -0.42 -2.59
N THR A 478 12.15 -1.13 -2.94
CA THR A 478 12.13 -2.30 -3.81
C THR A 478 13.40 -3.12 -3.60
N ASN A 479 13.57 -4.20 -4.34
CA ASN A 479 14.77 -5.01 -4.32
C ASN A 479 14.96 -5.77 -5.64
N MET A 480 15.98 -6.61 -5.73
CA MET A 480 16.31 -7.40 -6.93
C MET A 480 15.28 -8.47 -7.30
N ASN A 481 14.36 -8.84 -6.42
CA ASN A 481 13.23 -9.73 -6.76
C ASN A 481 12.10 -8.93 -7.38
N ARG A 482 11.71 -7.84 -6.74
CA ARG A 482 10.58 -7.02 -7.15
C ARG A 482 10.90 -6.24 -8.42
N GLY A 483 12.10 -5.69 -8.51
CA GLY A 483 12.56 -4.97 -9.69
C GLY A 483 11.72 -3.74 -10.00
N GLY A 484 11.28 -3.65 -11.25
CA GLY A 484 10.45 -2.57 -11.75
C GLY A 484 11.20 -1.27 -11.98
N TYR A 485 10.45 -0.18 -12.04
CA TYR A 485 11.03 1.16 -12.23
C TYR A 485 10.18 2.23 -11.56
N VAL A 486 10.84 3.32 -11.20
CA VAL A 486 10.23 4.61 -10.85
C VAL A 486 10.65 5.64 -11.87
N LYS A 487 9.69 6.31 -12.52
CA LYS A 487 9.95 7.38 -13.47
C LYS A 487 8.95 8.51 -13.28
N ASN A 488 9.43 9.76 -13.41
CA ASN A 488 8.57 10.94 -13.33
C ASN A 488 7.80 10.99 -12.00
N PHE A 489 8.53 11.06 -10.89
CA PHE A 489 7.95 11.19 -9.56
C PHE A 489 8.20 12.62 -9.06
N TYR A 490 7.12 13.37 -8.83
CA TYR A 490 7.15 14.78 -8.46
C TYR A 490 6.43 14.98 -7.13
N VAL A 491 7.15 15.57 -6.16
CA VAL A 491 6.58 15.94 -4.86
C VAL A 491 6.85 17.42 -4.61
N ASP A 492 5.80 18.20 -4.39
CA ASP A 492 5.87 19.63 -4.13
C ASP A 492 5.11 20.02 -2.88
N GLY A 493 5.82 20.30 -1.80
CA GLY A 493 5.23 20.70 -0.53
C GLY A 493 4.83 19.56 0.40
N VAL A 494 5.73 19.29 1.35
CA VAL A 494 5.48 18.40 2.48
C VAL A 494 5.87 19.13 3.76
N THR A 495 4.93 19.27 4.68
CA THR A 495 5.20 19.89 5.98
C THR A 495 5.08 18.88 7.12
N LEU A 496 6.07 18.89 8.02
CA LEU A 496 6.07 18.12 9.26
C LEU A 496 6.14 19.12 10.45
N PRO A 497 5.02 19.79 10.76
CA PRO A 497 5.01 20.91 11.70
C PRO A 497 5.30 20.50 13.15
N HIS A 498 5.01 19.26 13.52
CA HIS A 498 5.30 18.71 14.84
C HIS A 498 6.65 17.96 14.89
N GLY A 499 7.34 17.90 13.74
CA GLY A 499 8.64 17.26 13.63
C GLY A 499 8.59 15.74 13.49
N VAL A 500 9.74 15.13 13.66
CA VAL A 500 9.95 13.69 13.57
C VAL A 500 10.84 13.19 14.71
N SER A 501 10.68 11.92 15.07
CA SER A 501 11.58 11.21 15.96
C SER A 501 12.32 10.13 15.21
N LEU A 502 13.61 10.28 15.04
CA LEU A 502 14.46 9.31 14.36
C LEU A 502 15.24 8.48 15.37
N SER A 503 15.45 7.22 15.05
CA SER A 503 16.37 6.41 15.82
C SER A 503 17.79 6.92 15.68
N GLY A 504 18.55 6.79 16.73
CA GLY A 504 19.94 7.18 16.75
C GLY A 504 20.89 6.23 16.01
N GLY A 505 20.50 5.57 14.96
CA GLY A 505 21.36 4.74 14.11
C GLY A 505 21.32 5.25 12.67
N GLY A 506 22.42 5.09 11.94
CA GLY A 506 22.41 5.31 10.51
C GLY A 506 21.49 4.34 9.80
N TYR A 507 21.10 4.66 8.57
CA TYR A 507 20.47 3.69 7.68
C TYR A 507 21.37 2.46 7.58
N GLY A 508 20.77 1.33 7.87
CA GLY A 508 21.35 0.02 7.61
C GLY A 508 20.56 -0.64 6.50
N SER A 509 21.21 -0.93 5.39
CA SER A 509 20.63 -1.74 4.36
C SER A 509 20.30 -3.13 4.88
N SER A 510 19.23 -3.74 4.39
CA SER A 510 18.82 -5.11 4.74
C SER A 510 19.65 -6.19 4.02
N MET A 511 20.86 -5.87 3.61
CA MET A 511 21.71 -6.66 2.73
C MET A 511 21.97 -8.07 3.20
N LEU A 512 22.25 -8.91 2.22
CA LEU A 512 22.67 -10.29 2.47
C LEU A 512 23.97 -10.34 3.26
N ALA A 513 24.08 -11.34 4.14
CA ALA A 513 25.31 -11.61 4.85
C ALA A 513 26.47 -11.81 3.86
N GLY A 514 27.59 -11.13 4.11
CA GLY A 514 28.76 -11.16 3.22
C GLY A 514 28.79 -10.09 2.13
N SER A 515 27.73 -9.27 2.00
CA SER A 515 27.78 -8.10 1.11
C SER A 515 28.93 -7.17 1.52
N PRO A 516 29.67 -6.60 0.56
CA PRO A 516 30.72 -5.61 0.84
C PRO A 516 30.21 -4.39 1.61
N ILE A 517 28.98 -3.98 1.39
CA ILE A 517 28.36 -2.87 2.12
C ILE A 517 28.07 -3.27 3.56
N ASN A 518 27.59 -4.47 3.80
CA ASN A 518 27.33 -4.98 5.14
C ASN A 518 28.56 -5.01 6.03
N ALA A 519 29.76 -5.10 5.43
CA ALA A 519 31.02 -5.03 6.14
C ALA A 519 31.47 -3.58 6.46
N THR A 520 30.97 -2.60 5.71
CA THR A 520 31.42 -1.19 5.81
C THR A 520 30.40 -0.28 6.47
N VAL A 521 29.11 -0.61 6.36
CA VAL A 521 28.02 0.11 7.04
C VAL A 521 27.51 -0.82 8.12
N PRO A 522 27.73 -0.54 9.40
CA PRO A 522 27.08 -1.32 10.45
C PRO A 522 25.59 -1.26 10.18
N LEU A 523 24.95 -2.41 10.06
CA LEU A 523 23.50 -2.51 10.08
C LEU A 523 23.03 -1.77 11.33
N GLY A 524 22.72 -0.51 11.19
CA GLY A 524 22.04 0.27 12.21
C GLY A 524 20.64 -0.25 12.32
N VAL A 525 20.50 -1.47 12.82
CA VAL A 525 19.23 -1.97 13.32
C VAL A 525 18.94 -1.10 14.53
N ALA A 526 18.34 0.02 14.30
CA ALA A 526 17.66 0.74 15.34
C ALA A 526 16.50 -0.15 15.76
N THR A 527 16.78 -1.08 16.61
CA THR A 527 15.73 -1.77 17.35
C THR A 527 14.99 -0.69 18.15
N ALA A 528 13.68 -0.63 17.98
CA ALA A 528 12.85 0.11 18.90
C ALA A 528 13.32 -0.22 20.32
N SER A 529 13.78 0.78 21.04
CA SER A 529 14.18 0.61 22.44
C SER A 529 12.99 0.97 23.32
N ALA A 530 13.00 0.48 24.56
CA ALA A 530 12.01 0.90 25.56
C ALA A 530 12.00 2.43 25.79
N ALA A 531 13.08 3.12 25.46
CA ALA A 531 13.20 4.58 25.55
C ALA A 531 12.75 5.31 24.26
N ASN A 532 12.70 4.61 23.13
CA ASN A 532 12.22 5.14 21.86
C ASN A 532 11.57 4.01 21.04
N PRO A 533 10.35 3.59 21.41
CA PRO A 533 9.68 2.43 20.80
C PRO A 533 9.34 2.61 19.32
N SER A 534 9.49 3.82 18.81
CA SER A 534 8.94 4.24 17.54
C SER A 534 9.98 4.75 16.55
N ALA A 535 11.24 4.42 16.77
CA ALA A 535 12.31 4.86 15.89
C ALA A 535 12.22 4.23 14.49
N SER A 536 12.20 5.03 13.44
CA SER A 536 12.25 4.53 12.07
C SER A 536 13.67 4.35 11.57
N GLN A 537 13.84 3.41 10.67
CA GLN A 537 15.07 3.24 9.89
C GLN A 537 14.95 4.02 8.59
N GLY A 538 15.99 4.75 8.22
CA GLY A 538 16.03 5.54 7.01
C GLY A 538 15.99 7.04 7.26
N GLY A 539 16.08 7.81 6.19
CA GLY A 539 15.98 9.26 6.19
C GLY A 539 14.54 9.73 6.02
N LEU A 540 14.36 11.03 6.12
CA LEU A 540 13.08 11.67 5.80
C LEU A 540 12.67 11.45 4.35
N ILE A 541 13.65 11.42 3.45
CA ILE A 541 13.53 10.95 2.08
C ILE A 541 14.38 9.70 1.94
N THR A 542 13.78 8.59 1.56
CA THR A 542 14.47 7.29 1.45
C THR A 542 14.21 6.65 0.09
N PHE A 543 15.29 6.39 -0.64
CA PHE A 543 15.30 5.48 -1.79
C PHE A 543 16.01 4.21 -1.35
N ASP A 544 15.28 3.10 -1.26
CA ASP A 544 15.80 1.79 -0.84
C ASP A 544 15.52 0.75 -1.93
N CYS A 545 16.50 0.55 -2.81
CA CYS A 545 16.44 -0.50 -3.84
C CYS A 545 17.08 -1.82 -3.36
N ASP A 546 17.28 -1.95 -2.06
CA ASP A 546 17.81 -3.15 -1.39
C ASP A 546 16.92 -3.56 -0.19
N TYR A 547 15.61 -3.39 -0.34
CA TYR A 547 14.65 -3.61 0.73
C TYR A 547 14.45 -5.10 1.00
N GLN A 548 14.99 -5.57 2.14
CA GLN A 548 14.83 -6.94 2.65
C GLN A 548 15.16 -8.06 1.62
N PRO A 549 16.32 -8.04 0.97
CA PRO A 549 16.64 -8.97 -0.11
C PRO A 549 16.73 -10.43 0.37
N SER A 550 17.02 -10.68 1.65
CA SER A 550 17.09 -12.02 2.23
C SER A 550 15.76 -12.78 2.26
N LYS A 551 14.63 -12.08 2.08
CA LYS A 551 13.31 -12.71 2.04
C LYS A 551 12.98 -13.32 0.68
N ASP A 552 13.69 -12.94 -0.36
CA ASP A 552 13.38 -13.32 -1.74
C ASP A 552 14.41 -14.32 -2.29
N ALA A 553 13.92 -15.46 -2.77
CA ALA A 553 14.77 -16.51 -3.30
C ALA A 553 15.34 -16.18 -4.69
N ILE A 554 14.62 -15.43 -5.49
CA ILE A 554 15.02 -14.98 -6.83
C ILE A 554 15.34 -13.50 -6.76
N ARG A 555 16.54 -13.13 -7.22
CA ARG A 555 17.05 -11.74 -7.21
C ARG A 555 17.74 -11.43 -8.53
N THR A 556 16.95 -11.32 -9.59
CA THR A 556 17.45 -11.18 -10.97
C THR A 556 16.95 -9.93 -11.69
N ARG A 557 16.17 -9.07 -10.98
CA ARG A 557 15.46 -7.93 -11.54
C ARG A 557 15.93 -6.64 -10.89
N PRO A 558 17.04 -6.01 -11.34
CA PRO A 558 17.48 -4.74 -10.80
C PRO A 558 16.45 -3.65 -11.07
N ALA A 559 16.14 -2.87 -10.03
CA ALA A 559 15.21 -1.76 -10.15
C ALA A 559 15.86 -0.53 -10.82
N LEU A 560 15.04 0.27 -11.49
CA LEU A 560 15.44 1.52 -12.11
C LEU A 560 14.71 2.70 -11.44
N VAL A 561 15.45 3.71 -10.98
CA VAL A 561 14.88 4.95 -10.42
C VAL A 561 15.43 6.13 -11.20
N GLN A 562 14.54 6.89 -11.85
CA GLN A 562 14.89 8.01 -12.71
C GLN A 562 13.87 9.15 -12.65
N ASN A 563 14.37 10.38 -12.85
CA ASN A 563 13.56 11.59 -12.93
C ASN A 563 12.61 11.76 -11.74
N VAL A 564 13.23 12.02 -10.58
CA VAL A 564 12.53 12.28 -9.33
C VAL A 564 12.78 13.72 -8.92
N ASN A 565 11.72 14.47 -8.69
CA ASN A 565 11.81 15.87 -8.30
C ASN A 565 11.03 16.07 -6.99
N ILE A 566 11.73 16.48 -5.95
CA ILE A 566 11.18 16.74 -4.62
C ILE A 566 11.49 18.18 -4.26
N SER A 567 10.46 18.95 -3.93
CA SER A 567 10.59 20.35 -3.58
C SER A 567 9.74 20.73 -2.36
N ASN A 568 10.13 21.81 -1.70
CA ASN A 568 9.36 22.43 -0.62
C ASN A 568 9.02 21.46 0.54
N VAL A 569 10.00 20.69 1.01
CA VAL A 569 9.86 19.85 2.22
C VAL A 569 10.33 20.66 3.43
N LYS A 570 9.47 20.78 4.43
CA LYS A 570 9.79 21.51 5.67
C LYS A 570 9.52 20.68 6.90
N VAL A 571 10.56 20.50 7.71
CA VAL A 571 10.50 19.79 9.00
C VAL A 571 10.84 20.77 10.12
N THR A 572 9.94 20.94 11.09
CA THR A 572 10.13 21.93 12.15
C THR A 572 11.14 21.49 13.21
N ASN A 573 11.03 20.27 13.70
CA ASN A 573 11.88 19.72 14.76
C ASN A 573 12.28 18.28 14.43
N VAL A 574 13.53 17.93 14.76
CA VAL A 574 14.01 16.56 14.61
C VAL A 574 14.60 16.08 15.95
N THR A 575 13.98 15.09 16.55
CA THR A 575 14.50 14.41 17.72
C THR A 575 15.30 13.19 17.28
N VAL A 576 16.56 13.12 17.66
CA VAL A 576 17.43 11.97 17.39
C VAL A 576 17.67 11.24 18.70
N GLY A 577 17.41 9.94 18.72
CA GLY A 577 17.63 9.10 19.88
C GLY A 577 19.10 9.01 20.28
N SER A 578 19.38 8.88 21.58
CA SER A 578 20.69 8.95 22.21
C SER A 578 21.52 7.66 22.07
N VAL A 579 21.67 7.14 20.86
CA VAL A 579 22.60 6.00 20.67
C VAL A 579 23.99 6.52 20.36
N THR A 580 24.99 6.05 21.08
CA THR A 580 26.39 6.41 20.85
C THR A 580 26.77 6.09 19.39
N GLY A 581 27.23 7.10 18.64
CA GLY A 581 27.57 6.94 17.23
C GLY A 581 26.42 7.20 16.25
N SER A 582 25.27 7.67 16.72
CA SER A 582 24.14 8.03 15.86
C SER A 582 24.41 9.28 15.02
N CYS A 583 23.99 9.23 13.78
CA CYS A 583 24.01 10.38 12.90
C CYS A 583 22.61 10.67 12.38
N PHE A 584 22.26 11.93 12.29
CA PHE A 584 21.03 12.35 11.62
C PHE A 584 21.17 12.14 10.12
N GLN A 585 20.30 11.36 9.53
CA GLN A 585 20.20 11.16 8.09
C GLN A 585 18.90 11.74 7.55
N ALA A 586 18.98 12.80 6.76
CA ALA A 586 17.84 13.42 6.12
C ALA A 586 17.49 12.70 4.80
N ILE A 587 18.51 12.34 4.03
CA ILE A 587 18.40 11.73 2.72
C ILE A 587 19.16 10.40 2.71
N VAL A 588 18.48 9.34 2.35
CA VAL A 588 19.05 8.01 2.15
C VAL A 588 18.79 7.57 0.72
N ALA A 589 19.81 7.24 -0.03
CA ALA A 589 19.69 6.70 -1.38
C ALA A 589 20.55 5.45 -1.53
N GLN A 590 19.90 4.30 -1.37
CA GLN A 590 20.47 2.99 -1.58
C GLN A 590 20.02 2.46 -2.94
N GLY A 591 20.87 2.54 -3.94
CA GLY A 591 20.65 1.91 -5.24
C GLY A 591 20.77 0.40 -5.20
N PRO A 592 20.42 -0.30 -6.28
CA PRO A 592 20.53 -1.75 -6.36
C PRO A 592 21.98 -2.22 -6.15
N VAL A 593 22.13 -3.38 -5.52
CA VAL A 593 23.43 -3.92 -5.10
C VAL A 593 23.78 -5.15 -5.96
N ALA A 594 24.85 -5.04 -6.75
CA ALA A 594 25.28 -6.12 -7.65
C ALA A 594 25.53 -7.45 -6.93
N PHE A 595 25.99 -7.41 -5.66
CA PHE A 595 26.20 -8.59 -4.84
C PHE A 595 24.93 -9.40 -4.58
N ASP A 596 23.77 -8.75 -4.59
CA ASP A 596 22.49 -9.41 -4.33
C ASP A 596 21.96 -10.21 -5.51
N TYR A 597 22.52 -9.97 -6.71
CA TYR A 597 22.12 -10.69 -7.90
C TYR A 597 22.50 -12.19 -7.80
N ASN A 598 21.54 -13.05 -8.05
CA ASN A 598 21.71 -14.52 -8.01
C ASN A 598 21.27 -15.25 -9.28
N GLY A 599 21.13 -14.54 -10.38
CA GLY A 599 20.77 -15.10 -11.67
C GLY A 599 21.96 -15.64 -12.46
N PRO A 600 21.74 -15.97 -13.77
CA PRO A 600 22.80 -16.41 -14.68
C PRO A 600 23.92 -15.38 -14.81
N LEU A 601 25.15 -15.87 -14.93
CA LEU A 601 26.31 -15.01 -15.18
C LEU A 601 26.49 -14.74 -16.69
N PRO A 602 27.06 -13.57 -17.08
CA PRO A 602 27.55 -12.50 -16.21
C PRO A 602 26.44 -11.70 -15.54
N VAL A 603 26.74 -11.08 -14.42
CA VAL A 603 25.82 -10.13 -13.76
C VAL A 603 25.45 -9.03 -14.75
N PRO A 604 24.17 -8.72 -14.98
CA PRO A 604 23.77 -7.63 -15.85
C PRO A 604 24.25 -6.28 -15.32
N ALA A 605 24.24 -5.27 -16.16
CA ALA A 605 24.47 -3.91 -15.69
C ALA A 605 23.43 -3.52 -14.64
N ILE A 606 23.88 -3.11 -13.46
CA ILE A 606 23.03 -2.69 -12.36
C ILE A 606 22.89 -1.16 -12.44
N PRO A 607 21.69 -0.64 -12.77
CA PRO A 607 21.52 0.79 -12.98
C PRO A 607 21.64 1.55 -11.64
N PRO A 608 22.38 2.68 -11.61
CA PRO A 608 22.33 3.56 -10.44
C PRO A 608 21.01 4.31 -10.37
N ILE A 609 20.64 4.77 -9.19
CA ILE A 609 19.61 5.81 -9.04
C ILE A 609 20.13 7.06 -9.77
N SER A 610 19.31 7.69 -10.62
CA SER A 610 19.75 8.83 -11.42
C SER A 610 18.66 9.89 -11.63
N GLY A 611 19.08 11.13 -11.96
CA GLY A 611 18.15 12.21 -12.27
C GLY A 611 17.26 12.60 -11.08
N VAL A 612 17.79 12.63 -9.86
CA VAL A 612 17.09 13.07 -8.66
C VAL A 612 17.41 14.52 -8.38
N THR A 613 16.39 15.37 -8.27
CA THR A 613 16.54 16.76 -7.81
C THR A 613 15.74 16.95 -6.51
N ILE A 614 16.41 17.48 -5.48
CA ILE A 614 15.80 17.89 -4.22
C ILE A 614 16.08 19.38 -4.07
N SER A 615 15.02 20.19 -3.95
CA SER A 615 15.16 21.64 -3.95
C SER A 615 14.27 22.33 -2.94
N GLU A 616 14.69 23.53 -2.48
CA GLU A 616 13.89 24.38 -1.59
C GLU A 616 13.41 23.64 -0.33
N CYS A 617 14.30 22.85 0.30
CA CYS A 617 13.96 22.03 1.44
C CYS A 617 14.68 22.48 2.72
N ASP A 618 13.97 22.38 3.85
CA ASP A 618 14.55 22.56 5.18
C ASP A 618 14.20 21.35 6.05
N PHE A 619 15.20 20.51 6.32
CA PHE A 619 15.05 19.30 7.12
C PHE A 619 15.19 19.53 8.62
N GLY A 620 15.12 20.78 9.06
CA GLY A 620 15.13 21.17 10.47
C GLY A 620 16.49 21.01 11.15
N THR A 621 16.48 21.31 12.45
CA THR A 621 17.65 21.20 13.30
C THR A 621 17.49 20.01 14.23
N PRO A 622 18.32 18.95 14.12
CA PRO A 622 18.26 17.81 15.00
C PRO A 622 18.74 18.15 16.41
N THR A 623 18.16 17.49 17.42
CA THR A 623 18.57 17.62 18.82
C THR A 623 20.00 17.11 19.06
N ALA A 624 20.48 16.20 18.21
CA ALA A 624 21.84 15.74 18.20
C ALA A 624 22.26 15.38 16.76
N VAL A 625 23.43 15.85 16.35
CA VAL A 625 24.10 15.41 15.14
C VAL A 625 25.27 14.55 15.61
N GLY A 626 25.15 13.24 15.50
CA GLY A 626 26.25 12.35 15.83
C GLY A 626 27.43 12.55 14.89
N PRO A 627 28.65 12.16 15.30
CA PRO A 627 29.83 12.30 14.44
C PRO A 627 29.67 11.44 13.20
N ALA A 628 29.91 12.05 12.03
CA ALA A 628 30.08 11.29 10.81
C ALA A 628 31.28 10.35 10.96
N SER A 629 31.13 9.11 10.54
CA SER A 629 32.22 8.13 10.49
C SER A 629 32.32 7.54 9.09
N ALA A 630 33.34 6.77 8.82
CA ALA A 630 33.46 6.05 7.56
C ALA A 630 32.28 5.08 7.31
N THR A 631 31.61 4.70 8.37
CA THR A 631 30.45 3.78 8.35
C THR A 631 29.09 4.49 8.44
N ILE A 632 29.07 5.78 8.85
CA ILE A 632 27.87 6.63 8.91
C ILE A 632 28.25 7.98 8.31
N PRO A 633 28.09 8.15 7.00
CA PRO A 633 28.72 9.26 6.24
C PRO A 633 28.10 10.63 6.48
N GLY A 634 27.16 10.79 7.38
CA GLY A 634 26.55 12.07 7.69
C GLY A 634 25.08 12.13 7.25
N PRO A 635 24.51 13.34 7.08
CA PRO A 635 23.08 13.52 6.87
C PRO A 635 22.57 13.05 5.49
N ILE A 636 23.47 12.71 4.59
CA ILE A 636 23.17 12.19 3.25
C ILE A 636 23.94 10.88 3.08
N TYR A 637 23.18 9.80 2.84
CA TYR A 637 23.75 8.52 2.47
C TYR A 637 23.49 8.25 0.99
N ALA A 638 24.51 7.86 0.25
CA ALA A 638 24.40 7.49 -1.16
C ALA A 638 25.22 6.23 -1.45
N TYR A 639 24.63 5.26 -2.14
CA TYR A 639 25.29 4.07 -2.66
C TYR A 639 24.66 3.67 -3.99
N ASN A 640 25.47 3.46 -5.00
CA ASN A 640 25.07 3.23 -6.39
C ASN A 640 24.09 4.32 -6.90
N VAL A 641 24.52 5.55 -6.83
CA VAL A 641 23.78 6.75 -7.21
C VAL A 641 24.61 7.53 -8.21
N HIS A 642 24.04 7.87 -9.36
CA HIS A 642 24.74 8.66 -10.35
C HIS A 642 24.70 10.15 -9.99
N ASP A 643 23.49 10.69 -9.71
CA ASP A 643 23.32 12.11 -9.41
C ASP A 643 22.09 12.36 -8.53
N ILE A 644 22.32 12.97 -7.37
CA ILE A 644 21.31 13.65 -6.56
C ILE A 644 21.69 15.12 -6.53
N VAL A 645 20.95 15.96 -7.20
CA VAL A 645 21.17 17.39 -7.26
C VAL A 645 20.42 18.06 -6.12
N LEU A 646 21.16 18.70 -5.22
CA LEU A 646 20.61 19.48 -4.12
C LEU A 646 20.68 20.97 -4.50
N LYS A 647 19.53 21.66 -4.44
CA LYS A 647 19.41 23.09 -4.71
C LYS A 647 18.69 23.78 -3.56
N ASN A 648 19.37 24.65 -2.87
CA ASN A 648 18.82 25.36 -1.71
C ASN A 648 18.22 24.40 -0.66
N VAL A 649 19.01 23.41 -0.23
CA VAL A 649 18.60 22.40 0.76
C VAL A 649 19.33 22.63 2.06
N THR A 650 18.60 22.90 3.13
CA THR A 650 19.14 23.04 4.48
C THR A 650 18.99 21.77 5.27
N ILE A 651 20.09 21.24 5.81
CA ILE A 651 20.10 20.07 6.69
C ILE A 651 20.91 20.41 7.94
N ALA A 652 20.31 20.30 9.11
CA ALA A 652 20.94 20.63 10.38
C ALA A 652 21.58 22.04 10.39
N GLY A 653 20.93 23.03 9.78
CA GLY A 653 21.39 24.39 9.70
C GLY A 653 22.48 24.66 8.63
N LYS A 654 22.90 23.65 7.89
CA LYS A 654 23.88 23.78 6.80
C LYS A 654 23.19 23.77 5.45
N LEU A 655 23.50 24.78 4.62
CA LEU A 655 22.98 24.88 3.25
C LEU A 655 23.79 23.99 2.29
N TYR A 656 23.10 23.27 1.44
CA TYR A 656 23.65 22.42 0.38
C TYR A 656 23.17 22.91 -0.99
N ASN A 657 24.13 23.21 -1.86
CA ASN A 657 23.97 23.45 -3.29
C ASN A 657 25.04 22.59 -3.98
N THR A 658 24.77 21.34 -4.23
CA THR A 658 25.78 20.37 -4.67
C THR A 658 25.13 19.17 -5.35
N THR A 659 25.93 18.38 -6.03
CA THR A 659 25.54 17.08 -6.57
C THR A 659 26.22 15.97 -5.79
N VAL A 660 25.46 14.97 -5.39
CA VAL A 660 25.95 13.76 -4.69
C VAL A 660 25.93 12.60 -5.66
N SER A 661 27.03 11.90 -5.78
CA SER A 661 27.19 10.71 -6.62
C SER A 661 28.07 9.67 -5.92
N ASP A 662 27.71 8.41 -6.06
CA ASP A 662 28.49 7.24 -5.62
C ASP A 662 28.13 6.05 -6.50
N VAL A 663 28.65 6.01 -7.72
CA VAL A 663 28.38 4.93 -8.69
C VAL A 663 29.25 3.73 -8.39
N ARG A 664 28.67 2.54 -8.40
CA ARG A 664 29.32 1.26 -8.07
C ARG A 664 29.28 0.27 -9.23
#